data_a66e9edcdc81fe05c94628e57b639549
#
_entry.id   a66e9edcdc81fe05c94628e57b639549
#
_cell.length_a   1.000
_cell.length_b   1.000
_cell.length_c   1.000
_cell.angle_alpha   90.00
_cell.angle_beta   90.00
_cell.angle_gamma   90.00
#
_symmetry.space_group_name_H-M   'P 1'
#
loop_
_entity.id
_entity.type
_entity.pdbx_description
1 polymer ?
#
loop_
_entity_poly.entity_id
_entity_poly.type
_entity_poly.pdbx_seq_one_letter_code
_entity_poly.pdbx_strand_id
1 'polypeptide(L)'
;GLDILDASWFQRNLQISLDNLGRRYNSLFNVNTEAQRDLSIFLREDKGIEAINEKKKDLLAEIKNIRWRCDSEYRKTINALSSIVKGMPDITAETIYDALKWEDDFRKYGQTIFNNLQVKRDEIYAKIEDCDKRDSAYEKLLNTAFIVDHLIGLPTYLGLSEKEREYITDRVILVTGEMGTGKSQLLAISTKKILENARPAILLLGQTYTSDEHIETQIMNGLDGLSSGQSFESLLAVIDEKAYSAEGDAVIFIDAINESRNREIWKNGINGLIAKIEKFQNIRLVISLRTGFEELTLSEKVLSDRKNGQIAETVHHGLNDDSPNGIYEFLSNCGIPFSPEYYLQNEMTNPLFLTWFGQTYTGEEQGLTDLIGRVINQADIEASKEAGFGEAVGGLRELLYNLIDVEKDKPITKSVLLNSPMWTMYGVTNKTAYIKAIERAGVLASYVRNQEEIFYIGYNLLEDYLKASSVIDREQDKGKIREYCKLQLLAIDEEGNVGNYGNESIFAMISSLYAMKYDEECIDIIDCVTDEWDKDRLVDQYVGAFTWRSSCVKLDNFLELINKYHVSPKRVWNIFIENATKENSELNAMGLTKLLNKYELNYRDYLWTIEINDLSEKDRIVSLAYFIEEGNKFEGLSENRAFLLLILFSWMLSSSNRTLRDRLSKAMVEIMKSHFGLCKRLLEIFKSVNDPYIVQRIYGTVFGAVVKRIADYRTEFTELVGWIYNEIFDQTYVYPDILLRDYARLIIERFLWEYP
;
A
#
# COMPACT_ATOMS: atom_id res chain seq x y z
N GLY A 1 -23.14 41.27 6.83
CA GLY A 1 -22.20 40.83 5.99
C GLY A 1 -21.53 39.51 6.24
N LEU A 2 -20.21 39.50 6.16
CA LEU A 2 -19.36 38.30 6.35
C LEU A 2 -18.97 38.11 7.84
N ASP A 3 -19.57 38.85 8.77
CA ASP A 3 -19.40 38.65 10.23
C ASP A 3 -19.87 37.27 10.73
N ILE A 4 -20.64 36.57 9.88
CA ILE A 4 -21.10 35.19 10.15
C ILE A 4 -20.04 34.11 10.01
N LEU A 5 -18.86 34.41 9.44
CA LEU A 5 -17.79 33.44 9.23
C LEU A 5 -17.04 33.13 10.54
N ASP A 6 -17.78 32.70 11.55
CA ASP A 6 -17.21 32.22 12.82
C ASP A 6 -16.86 30.72 12.76
N ALA A 7 -16.27 30.18 13.82
CA ALA A 7 -15.90 28.77 13.88
C ALA A 7 -17.09 27.84 13.65
N SER A 8 -18.29 28.23 14.09
CA SER A 8 -19.50 27.42 13.92
C SER A 8 -19.96 27.37 12.47
N TRP A 9 -19.74 28.44 11.71
CA TRP A 9 -20.02 28.49 10.29
C TRP A 9 -19.14 27.51 9.49
N PHE A 10 -17.84 27.51 9.76
CA PHE A 10 -16.91 26.56 9.12
C PHE A 10 -17.28 25.11 9.46
N GLN A 11 -17.55 24.82 10.72
CA GLN A 11 -17.97 23.47 11.17
C GLN A 11 -19.27 23.03 10.50
N ARG A 12 -20.26 23.90 10.37
CA ARG A 12 -21.54 23.60 9.73
C ARG A 12 -21.36 23.30 8.24
N ASN A 13 -20.56 24.10 7.52
CA ASN A 13 -20.27 23.84 6.11
C ASN A 13 -19.45 22.55 5.90
N LEU A 14 -18.52 22.24 6.80
CA LEU A 14 -17.85 20.94 6.78
C LEU A 14 -18.86 19.79 6.96
N GLN A 15 -19.76 19.89 7.93
CA GLN A 15 -20.77 18.83 8.17
C GLN A 15 -21.65 18.59 6.94
N ILE A 16 -22.09 19.65 6.26
CA ILE A 16 -22.84 19.55 4.99
C ILE A 16 -22.02 18.77 3.94
N SER A 17 -20.73 19.07 3.82
CA SER A 17 -19.86 18.36 2.87
C SER A 17 -19.65 16.91 3.27
N LEU A 18 -19.46 16.60 4.55
CA LEU A 18 -19.34 15.22 5.04
C LEU A 18 -20.60 14.39 4.81
N ASP A 19 -21.77 14.99 5.04
CA ASP A 19 -23.07 14.35 4.79
C ASP A 19 -23.25 14.04 3.29
N ASN A 20 -22.79 14.93 2.41
CA ASN A 20 -22.79 14.73 0.97
C ASN A 20 -21.76 13.69 0.49
N LEU A 21 -20.63 13.53 1.17
CA LEU A 21 -19.67 12.45 0.91
C LEU A 21 -20.24 11.08 1.29
N GLY A 22 -21.12 11.05 2.32
CA GLY A 22 -21.74 9.81 2.79
C GLY A 22 -20.70 8.74 3.13
N ARG A 23 -20.78 7.57 2.48
CA ARG A 23 -19.88 6.44 2.73
C ARG A 23 -18.43 6.65 2.27
N ARG A 24 -18.15 7.68 1.46
CA ARG A 24 -16.76 8.03 1.06
C ARG A 24 -15.96 8.62 2.23
N TYR A 25 -16.63 9.02 3.31
CA TYR A 25 -16.01 9.48 4.55
C TYR A 25 -16.32 8.52 5.70
N ASN A 26 -15.27 8.07 6.35
CA ASN A 26 -15.36 7.26 7.58
C ASN A 26 -14.50 7.91 8.66
N SER A 27 -15.12 8.40 9.72
CA SER A 27 -14.43 9.08 10.83
C SER A 27 -13.44 8.17 11.59
N LEU A 28 -13.60 6.85 11.50
CA LEU A 28 -12.75 5.86 12.14
C LEU A 28 -11.51 5.50 11.30
N PHE A 29 -11.51 5.90 10.03
CA PHE A 29 -10.43 5.57 9.09
C PHE A 29 -9.48 6.75 8.92
N ASN A 30 -8.46 6.81 9.77
CA ASN A 30 -7.42 7.86 9.73
C ASN A 30 -6.04 7.19 9.66
N VAL A 31 -5.67 6.77 8.46
CA VAL A 31 -4.42 6.05 8.20
C VAL A 31 -3.38 7.00 7.64
N ASN A 32 -2.14 6.88 8.13
CA ASN A 32 -1.01 7.62 7.58
C ASN A 32 -0.65 7.06 6.20
N THR A 33 -0.73 7.92 5.17
CA THR A 33 -0.30 7.61 3.80
C THR A 33 0.79 8.58 3.38
N GLU A 34 1.56 8.24 2.35
CA GLU A 34 2.55 9.17 1.76
C GLU A 34 1.87 10.48 1.35
N ALA A 35 0.73 10.41 0.67
CA ALA A 35 -0.02 11.60 0.29
C ALA A 35 -0.48 12.43 1.51
N GLN A 36 -0.78 11.80 2.65
CA GLN A 36 -1.08 12.53 3.89
C GLN A 36 0.17 13.20 4.47
N ARG A 37 1.34 12.55 4.42
CA ARG A 37 2.61 13.15 4.82
C ARG A 37 2.94 14.37 3.95
N ASP A 38 2.87 14.22 2.62
CA ASP A 38 3.12 15.28 1.66
C ASP A 38 2.17 16.47 1.88
N LEU A 39 0.88 16.16 2.01
CA LEU A 39 -0.13 17.17 2.29
C LEU A 39 0.12 17.87 3.63
N SER A 40 0.59 17.15 4.67
CA SER A 40 0.90 17.72 5.97
C SER A 40 2.08 18.72 5.92
N ILE A 41 3.08 18.48 5.04
CA ILE A 41 4.16 19.43 4.78
C ILE A 41 3.58 20.67 4.08
N PHE A 42 2.79 20.48 3.04
CA PHE A 42 2.15 21.56 2.30
C PHE A 42 1.24 22.41 3.20
N LEU A 43 0.48 21.81 4.11
CA LEU A 43 -0.43 22.47 5.05
C LEU A 43 0.26 23.02 6.31
N ARG A 44 1.56 22.77 6.47
CA ARG A 44 2.35 23.15 7.64
C ARG A 44 1.80 22.58 8.95
N GLU A 45 1.27 21.38 8.90
CA GLU A 45 0.81 20.64 10.09
C GLU A 45 1.99 20.09 10.89
N ASP A 46 1.77 19.83 12.19
CA ASP A 46 2.81 19.31 13.09
C ASP A 46 3.56 18.09 12.54
N LYS A 47 2.83 17.12 11.96
CA LYS A 47 3.44 15.93 11.35
C LYS A 47 4.34 16.27 10.16
N GLY A 48 3.95 17.23 9.33
CA GLY A 48 4.78 17.71 8.21
C GLY A 48 6.02 18.43 8.68
N ILE A 49 5.90 19.27 9.71
CA ILE A 49 7.03 19.94 10.35
C ILE A 49 7.96 18.93 11.02
N GLU A 50 7.40 17.91 11.68
CA GLU A 50 8.19 16.83 12.28
C GLU A 50 8.95 16.03 11.21
N ALA A 51 8.32 15.72 10.07
CA ALA A 51 8.96 15.03 8.96
C ALA A 51 10.16 15.81 8.38
N ILE A 52 10.07 17.14 8.32
CA ILE A 52 11.20 17.99 7.93
C ILE A 52 12.30 17.95 9.01
N ASN A 53 11.93 18.06 10.30
CA ASN A 53 12.88 18.00 11.40
C ASN A 53 13.56 16.62 11.56
N GLU A 54 12.95 15.55 11.10
CA GLU A 54 13.56 14.22 11.07
C GLU A 54 14.84 14.18 10.25
N LYS A 55 14.95 14.93 9.15
CA LYS A 55 16.20 15.05 8.37
C LYS A 55 17.39 15.47 9.23
N LYS A 56 17.18 16.39 10.18
CA LYS A 56 18.22 16.81 11.15
C LYS A 56 18.55 15.66 12.11
N LYS A 57 17.56 14.90 12.57
CA LYS A 57 17.76 13.72 13.44
C LYS A 57 18.53 12.63 12.70
N ASP A 58 18.18 12.38 11.43
CA ASP A 58 18.84 11.40 10.57
C ASP A 58 20.30 11.75 10.33
N LEU A 59 20.59 13.03 10.06
CA LEU A 59 21.96 13.52 9.95
C LEU A 59 22.75 13.29 11.25
N LEU A 60 22.16 13.58 12.42
CA LEU A 60 22.80 13.32 13.70
C LEU A 60 23.03 11.83 13.96
N ALA A 61 22.09 10.98 13.53
CA ALA A 61 22.21 9.52 13.63
C ALA A 61 23.36 9.02 12.72
N GLU A 62 23.45 9.54 11.49
CA GLU A 62 24.50 9.16 10.56
C GLU A 62 25.89 9.65 11.03
N ILE A 63 25.99 10.86 11.53
CA ILE A 63 27.22 11.36 12.18
C ILE A 63 27.65 10.43 13.32
N LYS A 64 26.72 9.96 14.14
CA LYS A 64 26.99 8.99 15.22
C LYS A 64 27.43 7.64 14.67
N ASN A 65 26.83 7.18 13.60
CA ASN A 65 27.16 5.90 12.93
C ASN A 65 28.59 5.94 12.36
N ILE A 66 28.97 7.01 11.67
CA ILE A 66 30.32 7.20 11.16
C ILE A 66 31.33 7.24 12.32
N ARG A 67 30.99 7.85 13.45
CA ARG A 67 31.87 7.95 14.62
C ARG A 67 32.28 6.59 15.18
N TRP A 68 31.43 5.56 15.10
CA TRP A 68 31.74 4.22 15.56
C TRP A 68 32.69 3.48 14.62
N ARG A 69 32.74 3.87 13.35
CA ARG A 69 33.56 3.25 12.31
C ARG A 69 34.89 3.95 12.09
N CYS A 70 35.08 5.17 12.66
CA CYS A 70 36.24 6.01 12.42
C CYS A 70 37.35 5.85 13.42
N ASP A 71 38.59 5.99 12.92
CA ASP A 71 39.80 6.15 13.72
C ASP A 71 39.78 7.45 14.55
N SER A 72 40.68 7.52 15.57
CA SER A 72 40.77 8.67 16.47
C SER A 72 41.04 10.01 15.75
N GLU A 73 41.63 9.98 14.57
CA GLU A 73 41.95 11.13 13.72
C GLU A 73 40.72 11.93 13.31
N TYR A 74 39.61 11.26 12.93
CA TYR A 74 38.39 11.94 12.46
C TYR A 74 37.40 12.30 13.58
N ARG A 75 37.62 11.84 14.80
CA ARG A 75 36.69 12.10 15.93
C ARG A 75 36.49 13.60 16.24
N LYS A 76 37.54 14.39 16.09
CA LYS A 76 37.44 15.86 16.30
C LYS A 76 36.58 16.51 15.25
N THR A 77 36.80 16.13 13.99
CA THR A 77 36.02 16.59 12.81
C THR A 77 34.54 16.21 12.97
N ILE A 78 34.24 14.98 13.32
CA ILE A 78 32.88 14.47 13.55
C ILE A 78 32.20 15.23 14.71
N ASN A 79 32.90 15.45 15.81
CA ASN A 79 32.37 16.22 16.92
C ASN A 79 32.06 17.66 16.55
N ALA A 80 32.91 18.30 15.73
CA ALA A 80 32.67 19.65 15.24
C ALA A 80 31.44 19.72 14.32
N LEU A 81 31.32 18.78 13.37
CA LEU A 81 30.11 18.67 12.52
C LEU A 81 28.84 18.41 13.35
N SER A 82 28.91 17.50 14.33
CA SER A 82 27.80 17.26 15.25
C SER A 82 27.38 18.49 16.02
N SER A 83 28.35 19.33 16.42
CA SER A 83 28.06 20.56 17.16
C SER A 83 27.39 21.62 16.28
N ILE A 84 27.77 21.71 15.01
CA ILE A 84 27.11 22.60 14.02
C ILE A 84 25.64 22.18 13.86
N VAL A 85 25.36 20.89 13.63
CA VAL A 85 23.99 20.41 13.44
C VAL A 85 23.12 20.62 14.68
N LYS A 86 23.67 20.37 15.86
CA LYS A 86 22.96 20.62 17.14
C LYS A 86 22.66 22.10 17.39
N GLY A 87 23.47 22.99 16.84
CA GLY A 87 23.24 24.43 16.91
C GLY A 87 22.21 24.97 15.92
N MET A 88 21.80 24.17 14.95
CA MET A 88 20.75 24.55 14.00
C MET A 88 19.37 24.57 14.69
N PRO A 89 18.54 25.60 14.44
CA PRO A 89 17.19 25.66 15.02
C PRO A 89 16.31 24.53 14.46
N ASP A 90 15.36 24.08 15.27
CA ASP A 90 14.29 23.23 14.76
C ASP A 90 13.31 24.09 13.97
N ILE A 91 12.74 23.50 12.90
CA ILE A 91 11.76 24.16 12.05
C ILE A 91 10.40 24.17 12.74
N THR A 92 9.69 25.29 12.62
CA THR A 92 8.29 25.48 13.01
C THR A 92 7.45 25.79 11.78
N ALA A 93 6.14 25.87 11.91
CA ALA A 93 5.26 26.26 10.81
C ALA A 93 5.61 27.64 10.24
N GLU A 94 6.03 28.59 11.09
CA GLU A 94 6.43 29.94 10.70
C GLU A 94 7.80 29.99 10.02
N THR A 95 8.72 29.12 10.45
CA THR A 95 10.10 29.08 9.97
C THR A 95 10.36 28.01 8.91
N ILE A 96 9.31 27.42 8.33
CA ILE A 96 9.45 26.29 7.39
C ILE A 96 10.35 26.62 6.19
N TYR A 97 10.37 27.85 5.75
CA TYR A 97 11.24 28.31 4.65
C TYR A 97 12.74 28.25 5.02
N ASP A 98 13.09 28.22 6.29
CA ASP A 98 14.49 28.10 6.72
C ASP A 98 15.04 26.70 6.42
N ALA A 99 14.17 25.69 6.30
CA ALA A 99 14.55 24.35 5.87
C ALA A 99 15.19 24.33 4.47
N LEU A 100 14.76 25.23 3.58
CA LEU A 100 15.34 25.36 2.24
C LEU A 100 16.83 25.75 2.26
N LYS A 101 17.30 26.34 3.36
CA LYS A 101 18.68 26.79 3.55
C LYS A 101 19.53 25.87 4.43
N TRP A 102 18.94 24.84 4.99
CA TRP A 102 19.65 23.97 5.93
C TRP A 102 20.94 23.35 5.36
N GLU A 103 20.87 22.86 4.14
CA GLU A 103 22.04 22.27 3.48
C GLU A 103 23.12 23.33 3.21
N ASP A 104 22.73 24.52 2.70
CA ASP A 104 23.64 25.61 2.42
C ASP A 104 24.28 26.17 3.70
N ASP A 105 23.50 26.34 4.76
CA ASP A 105 23.99 26.79 6.06
C ASP A 105 24.95 25.77 6.67
N PHE A 106 24.63 24.49 6.61
CA PHE A 106 25.52 23.45 7.10
C PHE A 106 26.83 23.39 6.31
N ARG A 107 26.80 23.51 4.99
CA ARG A 107 28.00 23.65 4.15
C ARG A 107 28.79 24.91 4.51
N LYS A 108 28.13 26.03 4.69
CA LYS A 108 28.76 27.33 5.05
C LYS A 108 29.46 27.23 6.41
N TYR A 109 28.78 26.77 7.46
CA TYR A 109 29.37 26.65 8.80
C TYR A 109 30.45 25.57 8.86
N GLY A 110 30.34 24.51 8.08
CA GLY A 110 31.30 23.41 7.97
C GLY A 110 32.37 23.63 6.89
N GLN A 111 32.37 24.75 6.16
CA GLN A 111 33.19 24.94 4.93
C GLN A 111 34.68 24.64 5.11
N THR A 112 35.28 25.08 6.19
CA THR A 112 36.70 24.80 6.48
C THR A 112 36.92 23.30 6.68
N ILE A 113 35.97 22.61 7.34
CA ILE A 113 36.04 21.19 7.59
C ILE A 113 35.91 20.45 6.26
N PHE A 114 34.91 20.80 5.45
CA PHE A 114 34.67 20.13 4.16
C PHE A 114 35.80 20.36 3.17
N ASN A 115 36.38 21.55 3.11
CA ASN A 115 37.55 21.83 2.28
C ASN A 115 38.75 20.96 2.70
N ASN A 116 39.02 20.85 3.99
CA ASN A 116 40.08 20.00 4.49
C ASN A 116 39.83 18.49 4.21
N LEU A 117 38.58 18.05 4.28
CA LEU A 117 38.19 16.69 3.93
C LEU A 117 38.37 16.41 2.43
N GLN A 118 38.05 17.36 1.56
CA GLN A 118 38.27 17.24 0.12
C GLN A 118 39.77 17.09 -0.22
N VAL A 119 40.63 17.93 0.37
CA VAL A 119 42.10 17.79 0.19
C VAL A 119 42.55 16.41 0.66
N LYS A 120 42.13 15.96 1.84
CA LYS A 120 42.49 14.63 2.33
C LYS A 120 41.96 13.50 1.43
N ARG A 121 40.76 13.64 0.87
CA ARG A 121 40.21 12.69 -0.09
C ARG A 121 41.14 12.52 -1.28
N ASP A 122 41.55 13.64 -1.88
CA ASP A 122 42.40 13.63 -3.07
C ASP A 122 43.79 13.02 -2.76
N GLU A 123 44.34 13.29 -1.58
CA GLU A 123 45.57 12.64 -1.10
C GLU A 123 45.42 11.12 -0.89
N ILE A 124 44.28 10.65 -0.40
CA ILE A 124 44.03 9.22 -0.18
C ILE A 124 43.86 8.51 -1.52
N TYR A 125 43.09 9.10 -2.45
CA TYR A 125 42.93 8.49 -3.79
C TYR A 125 44.24 8.42 -4.57
N ALA A 126 45.09 9.44 -4.49
CA ALA A 126 46.41 9.38 -5.08
C ALA A 126 47.26 8.23 -4.49
N LYS A 127 47.16 7.99 -3.18
CA LYS A 127 47.86 6.86 -2.53
C LYS A 127 47.25 5.50 -2.91
N ILE A 128 45.95 5.43 -3.17
CA ILE A 128 45.27 4.21 -3.64
C ILE A 128 45.73 3.86 -5.05
N GLU A 129 45.90 4.84 -5.93
CA GLU A 129 46.40 4.63 -7.31
C GLU A 129 47.83 4.08 -7.33
N ASP A 130 48.67 4.51 -6.37
CA ASP A 130 50.08 4.08 -6.26
C ASP A 130 50.25 2.78 -5.44
N CYS A 131 49.21 2.23 -4.84
CA CYS A 131 49.27 1.08 -3.92
C CYS A 131 49.02 -0.25 -4.64
N ASP A 132 49.81 -1.29 -4.33
CA ASP A 132 49.51 -2.65 -4.83
C ASP A 132 48.22 -3.17 -4.17
N LYS A 133 47.25 -3.59 -4.99
CA LYS A 133 45.95 -4.14 -4.55
C LYS A 133 46.05 -5.36 -3.63
N ARG A 134 47.21 -5.97 -3.54
CA ARG A 134 47.50 -7.13 -2.65
C ARG A 134 48.06 -6.70 -1.29
N ASP A 135 48.35 -5.43 -1.09
CA ASP A 135 48.87 -4.93 0.18
C ASP A 135 47.70 -4.68 1.15
N SER A 136 47.89 -5.05 2.42
CA SER A 136 46.95 -4.73 3.49
C SER A 136 46.74 -3.22 3.68
N ALA A 137 47.68 -2.39 3.23
CA ALA A 137 47.55 -0.94 3.19
C ALA A 137 46.48 -0.46 2.22
N TYR A 138 46.24 -1.19 1.12
CA TYR A 138 45.20 -0.86 0.14
C TYR A 138 43.78 -0.90 0.74
N GLU A 139 43.43 -1.96 1.45
CA GLU A 139 42.13 -2.05 2.13
C GLU A 139 41.93 -0.96 3.19
N LYS A 140 43.02 -0.63 3.92
CA LYS A 140 42.94 0.46 4.92
C LYS A 140 42.72 1.81 4.26
N LEU A 141 43.37 2.09 3.12
CA LEU A 141 43.17 3.31 2.33
C LEU A 141 41.72 3.39 1.78
N LEU A 142 41.21 2.28 1.22
CA LEU A 142 39.81 2.23 0.76
C LEU A 142 38.80 2.51 1.86
N ASN A 143 38.98 1.90 3.03
CA ASN A 143 38.11 2.18 4.18
C ASN A 143 38.19 3.64 4.62
N THR A 144 39.38 4.24 4.58
CA THR A 144 39.56 5.65 4.94
C THR A 144 38.95 6.57 3.90
N ALA A 145 39.09 6.25 2.59
CA ALA A 145 38.42 6.97 1.50
C ALA A 145 36.90 6.94 1.67
N PHE A 146 36.34 5.77 1.92
CA PHE A 146 34.92 5.61 2.16
C PHE A 146 34.38 6.48 3.31
N ILE A 147 35.13 6.55 4.43
CA ILE A 147 34.77 7.40 5.58
C ILE A 147 34.80 8.88 5.20
N VAL A 148 35.83 9.31 4.48
CA VAL A 148 35.98 10.72 4.08
C VAL A 148 34.91 11.11 3.07
N ASP A 149 34.61 10.27 2.09
CA ASP A 149 33.52 10.51 1.13
C ASP A 149 32.16 10.61 1.83
N HIS A 150 31.91 9.74 2.81
CA HIS A 150 30.69 9.78 3.62
C HIS A 150 30.58 11.08 4.42
N LEU A 151 31.69 11.53 5.03
CA LEU A 151 31.71 12.84 5.75
C LEU A 151 31.44 14.02 4.82
N ILE A 152 32.00 14.00 3.59
CA ILE A 152 31.74 15.03 2.57
C ILE A 152 30.28 15.02 2.10
N GLY A 153 29.67 13.84 2.04
CA GLY A 153 28.26 13.64 1.65
C GLY A 153 27.24 14.00 2.73
N LEU A 154 27.62 14.23 3.99
CA LEU A 154 26.69 14.49 5.10
C LEU A 154 25.69 15.62 4.84
N PRO A 155 26.05 16.74 4.16
CA PRO A 155 25.06 17.80 3.91
C PRO A 155 23.82 17.35 3.14
N THR A 156 23.94 16.33 2.28
CA THR A 156 22.81 15.81 1.49
C THR A 156 21.68 15.25 2.35
N TYR A 157 21.95 14.83 3.59
CA TYR A 157 20.92 14.38 4.53
C TYR A 157 19.95 15.49 4.96
N LEU A 158 20.36 16.74 4.86
CA LEU A 158 19.51 17.91 5.11
C LEU A 158 18.79 18.37 3.84
N GLY A 159 19.19 17.88 2.67
CA GLY A 159 18.60 18.26 1.38
C GLY A 159 17.12 17.86 1.31
N LEU A 160 16.29 18.81 0.84
CA LEU A 160 14.91 18.57 0.51
C LEU A 160 14.82 18.04 -0.92
N SER A 161 13.96 17.06 -1.19
CA SER A 161 13.61 16.66 -2.54
C SER A 161 12.97 17.82 -3.30
N GLU A 162 12.95 17.76 -4.64
CA GLU A 162 12.24 18.76 -5.45
C GLU A 162 10.78 18.89 -5.03
N LYS A 163 10.10 17.78 -4.83
CA LYS A 163 8.72 17.74 -4.35
C LYS A 163 8.54 18.39 -2.97
N GLU A 164 9.41 18.09 -2.01
CA GLU A 164 9.33 18.72 -0.68
C GLU A 164 9.54 20.24 -0.76
N ARG A 165 10.39 20.70 -1.69
CA ARG A 165 10.55 22.15 -1.97
C ARG A 165 9.26 22.75 -2.51
N GLU A 166 8.62 22.12 -3.49
CA GLU A 166 7.32 22.53 -4.03
C GLU A 166 6.26 22.58 -2.91
N TYR A 167 6.17 21.57 -2.04
CA TYR A 167 5.21 21.58 -0.91
C TYR A 167 5.42 22.74 0.05
N ILE A 168 6.67 23.18 0.24
CA ILE A 168 6.99 24.33 1.10
C ILE A 168 6.68 25.65 0.42
N THR A 169 7.00 25.81 -0.88
CA THR A 169 6.93 27.07 -1.61
C THR A 169 5.59 27.39 -2.21
N ASP A 170 4.88 26.36 -2.70
CA ASP A 170 3.67 26.55 -3.48
C ASP A 170 2.45 26.79 -2.60
N ARG A 171 1.43 27.39 -3.17
CA ARG A 171 0.15 27.66 -2.50
C ARG A 171 -0.99 26.83 -3.05
N VAL A 172 -0.73 26.11 -4.13
CA VAL A 172 -1.69 25.22 -4.79
C VAL A 172 -1.06 23.82 -4.89
N ILE A 173 -1.80 22.83 -4.47
CA ILE A 173 -1.41 21.42 -4.63
C ILE A 173 -2.52 20.63 -5.31
N LEU A 174 -2.12 19.78 -6.23
CA LEU A 174 -2.99 18.78 -6.84
C LEU A 174 -2.81 17.44 -6.11
N VAL A 175 -3.92 16.82 -5.72
CA VAL A 175 -3.97 15.47 -5.15
C VAL A 175 -4.58 14.54 -6.20
N THR A 176 -3.73 13.80 -6.90
CA THR A 176 -4.16 12.85 -7.93
C THR A 176 -4.19 11.42 -7.37
N GLY A 177 -4.78 10.48 -8.10
CA GLY A 177 -4.80 9.06 -7.74
C GLY A 177 -5.98 8.33 -8.35
N GLU A 178 -5.87 7.00 -8.41
CA GLU A 178 -6.91 6.11 -8.91
C GLU A 178 -8.22 6.23 -8.12
N MET A 179 -9.30 5.66 -8.67
CA MET A 179 -10.57 5.57 -7.96
C MET A 179 -10.41 4.70 -6.70
N GLY A 180 -11.07 5.11 -5.62
CA GLY A 180 -11.08 4.33 -4.38
C GLY A 180 -9.82 4.41 -3.52
N THR A 181 -8.79 5.17 -3.92
CA THR A 181 -7.54 5.30 -3.15
C THR A 181 -7.68 6.07 -1.83
N GLY A 182 -8.78 6.81 -1.63
CA GLY A 182 -9.04 7.53 -0.37
C GLY A 182 -8.83 9.05 -0.43
N LYS A 183 -8.73 9.66 -1.61
CA LYS A 183 -8.55 11.13 -1.76
C LYS A 183 -9.59 11.94 -1.00
N SER A 184 -10.87 11.63 -1.18
CA SER A 184 -11.98 12.34 -0.48
C SER A 184 -11.89 12.20 1.04
N GLN A 185 -11.49 11.01 1.51
CA GLN A 185 -11.23 10.75 2.93
C GLN A 185 -10.06 11.60 3.45
N LEU A 186 -8.97 11.67 2.70
CA LEU A 186 -7.80 12.48 3.04
C LEU A 186 -8.16 13.96 3.17
N LEU A 187 -8.87 14.52 2.19
CA LEU A 187 -9.26 15.93 2.20
C LEU A 187 -10.23 16.24 3.35
N ALA A 188 -11.19 15.36 3.60
CA ALA A 188 -12.16 15.51 4.69
C ALA A 188 -11.49 15.50 6.08
N ILE A 189 -10.56 14.55 6.31
CA ILE A 189 -9.80 14.48 7.57
C ILE A 189 -8.92 15.71 7.74
N SER A 190 -8.21 16.13 6.68
CA SER A 190 -7.35 17.31 6.73
C SER A 190 -8.16 18.58 7.03
N THR A 191 -9.36 18.73 6.41
CA THR A 191 -10.24 19.85 6.71
C THR A 191 -10.66 19.87 8.19
N LYS A 192 -11.05 18.70 8.72
CA LYS A 192 -11.45 18.56 10.11
C LYS A 192 -10.32 18.94 11.08
N LYS A 193 -9.11 18.43 10.84
CA LYS A 193 -7.92 18.75 11.67
C LYS A 193 -7.58 20.23 11.68
N ILE A 194 -7.65 20.90 10.51
CA ILE A 194 -7.38 22.32 10.41
C ILE A 194 -8.38 23.12 11.25
N LEU A 195 -9.68 22.76 11.20
CA LEU A 195 -10.71 23.40 12.01
C LEU A 195 -10.56 23.10 13.51
N GLU A 196 -10.14 21.89 13.90
CA GLU A 196 -9.81 21.53 15.29
C GLU A 196 -8.65 22.38 15.83
N ASN A 197 -7.73 22.79 14.98
CA ASN A 197 -6.63 23.72 15.31
C ASN A 197 -7.02 25.21 15.18
N ALA A 198 -8.32 25.50 15.18
CA ALA A 198 -8.90 26.85 15.08
C ALA A 198 -8.47 27.66 13.84
N ARG A 199 -7.99 26.99 12.77
CA ARG A 199 -7.68 27.60 11.49
C ARG A 199 -8.87 27.49 10.54
N PRO A 200 -9.12 28.49 9.66
CA PRO A 200 -10.23 28.43 8.71
C PRO A 200 -9.98 27.35 7.64
N ALA A 201 -10.99 26.52 7.38
CA ALA A 201 -10.97 25.56 6.29
C ALA A 201 -12.36 25.34 5.70
N ILE A 202 -12.41 25.12 4.38
CA ILE A 202 -13.64 24.84 3.63
C ILE A 202 -13.39 23.60 2.76
N LEU A 203 -14.35 22.65 2.78
CA LEU A 203 -14.37 21.49 1.89
C LEU A 203 -15.49 21.64 0.88
N LEU A 204 -15.15 21.69 -0.39
CA LEU A 204 -16.06 21.75 -1.51
C LEU A 204 -16.00 20.44 -2.29
N LEU A 205 -17.12 20.00 -2.85
CA LEU A 205 -17.21 18.72 -3.55
C LEU A 205 -17.53 18.95 -5.03
N GLY A 206 -16.71 18.43 -5.95
CA GLY A 206 -16.89 18.55 -7.40
C GLY A 206 -18.27 18.08 -7.89
N GLN A 207 -18.82 17.05 -7.25
CA GLN A 207 -20.16 16.54 -7.57
C GLN A 207 -21.30 17.57 -7.36
N THR A 208 -21.08 18.65 -6.60
CA THR A 208 -22.08 19.69 -6.37
C THR A 208 -22.12 20.74 -7.49
N TYR A 209 -21.14 20.74 -8.38
CA TYR A 209 -21.08 21.66 -9.54
C TYR A 209 -21.92 21.12 -10.69
N THR A 210 -23.17 21.56 -10.74
CA THR A 210 -24.19 21.00 -11.65
C THR A 210 -24.63 21.95 -12.75
N SER A 211 -24.19 23.21 -12.76
CA SER A 211 -24.51 24.23 -13.74
C SER A 211 -23.31 24.63 -14.61
N ASP A 212 -23.58 25.40 -15.65
CA ASP A 212 -22.55 26.00 -16.53
C ASP A 212 -22.10 27.39 -16.04
N GLU A 213 -22.55 27.82 -14.84
CA GLU A 213 -22.14 29.07 -14.23
C GLU A 213 -20.66 29.05 -13.85
N HIS A 214 -20.11 30.23 -13.69
CA HIS A 214 -18.71 30.40 -13.28
C HIS A 214 -18.44 29.64 -11.97
N ILE A 215 -17.24 29.05 -11.83
CA ILE A 215 -16.83 28.27 -10.63
C ILE A 215 -17.09 29.04 -9.34
N GLU A 216 -16.71 30.32 -9.32
CA GLU A 216 -16.84 31.19 -8.15
C GLU A 216 -18.30 31.39 -7.73
N THR A 217 -19.21 31.54 -8.71
CA THR A 217 -20.63 31.66 -8.46
C THR A 217 -21.17 30.37 -7.81
N GLN A 218 -20.75 29.23 -8.34
CA GLN A 218 -21.16 27.93 -7.80
C GLN A 218 -20.57 27.69 -6.40
N ILE A 219 -19.30 28.12 -6.14
CA ILE A 219 -18.73 28.09 -4.78
C ILE A 219 -19.59 28.89 -3.81
N MET A 220 -19.90 30.15 -4.17
CA MET A 220 -20.69 31.05 -3.32
C MET A 220 -22.09 30.51 -3.06
N ASN A 221 -22.73 29.91 -4.05
CA ASN A 221 -24.07 29.31 -3.93
C ASN A 221 -24.08 27.99 -3.13
N GLY A 222 -22.93 27.27 -3.12
CA GLY A 222 -22.78 26.00 -2.41
C GLY A 222 -22.46 26.15 -0.91
N LEU A 223 -22.12 27.36 -0.45
CA LEU A 223 -21.81 27.65 0.94
C LEU A 223 -23.03 28.17 1.68
N ASP A 224 -23.42 27.46 2.75
CA ASP A 224 -24.59 27.83 3.56
C ASP A 224 -24.39 29.16 4.29
N GLY A 225 -25.44 29.96 4.36
CA GLY A 225 -25.50 31.20 5.13
C GLY A 225 -24.87 32.42 4.46
N LEU A 226 -24.39 32.35 3.21
CA LEU A 226 -23.90 33.50 2.46
C LEU A 226 -25.08 34.25 1.81
N SER A 227 -25.06 35.60 1.83
CA SER A 227 -26.11 36.42 1.21
C SER A 227 -25.82 36.66 -0.28
N SER A 228 -26.87 36.72 -1.10
CA SER A 228 -26.84 36.97 -2.54
C SER A 228 -26.36 38.39 -2.88
N GLY A 229 -25.13 38.70 -2.81
CA GLY A 229 -24.55 40.02 -3.08
C GLY A 229 -23.10 40.14 -2.63
N GLN A 230 -22.60 39.09 -2.03
CA GLN A 230 -21.20 38.99 -1.64
C GLN A 230 -20.37 38.46 -2.81
N SER A 231 -19.18 39.02 -3.04
CA SER A 231 -18.27 38.54 -4.05
C SER A 231 -17.32 37.47 -3.49
N PHE A 232 -16.83 36.60 -4.35
CA PHE A 232 -15.85 35.58 -3.97
C PHE A 232 -14.57 36.21 -3.41
N GLU A 233 -14.11 37.33 -3.99
CA GLU A 233 -12.97 38.09 -3.48
C GLU A 233 -13.19 38.61 -2.06
N SER A 234 -14.42 39.07 -1.73
CA SER A 234 -14.75 39.50 -0.37
C SER A 234 -14.71 38.33 0.63
N LEU A 235 -15.15 37.16 0.21
CA LEU A 235 -15.06 35.93 1.01
C LEU A 235 -13.58 35.58 1.28
N LEU A 236 -12.73 35.58 0.23
CA LEU A 236 -11.31 35.31 0.38
C LEU A 236 -10.62 36.32 1.31
N ALA A 237 -10.94 37.62 1.21
CA ALA A 237 -10.36 38.63 2.06
C ALA A 237 -10.66 38.39 3.56
N VAL A 238 -11.90 37.99 3.89
CA VAL A 238 -12.25 37.71 5.29
C VAL A 238 -11.60 36.40 5.77
N ILE A 239 -11.50 35.40 4.90
CA ILE A 239 -10.82 34.14 5.23
C ILE A 239 -9.32 34.39 5.48
N ASP A 240 -8.67 35.21 4.66
CA ASP A 240 -7.25 35.58 4.81
C ASP A 240 -7.01 36.31 6.14
N GLU A 241 -7.86 37.30 6.51
CA GLU A 241 -7.78 38.03 7.78
C GLU A 241 -7.94 37.08 8.99
N LYS A 242 -8.88 36.13 8.91
CA LYS A 242 -9.06 35.11 9.96
C LYS A 242 -7.88 34.15 10.06
N ALA A 243 -7.29 33.77 8.95
CA ALA A 243 -6.09 32.95 8.89
C ALA A 243 -4.90 33.67 9.55
N TYR A 244 -4.72 34.94 9.22
CA TYR A 244 -3.71 35.79 9.86
C TYR A 244 -3.92 35.88 11.37
N SER A 245 -5.17 36.07 11.81
CA SER A 245 -5.51 36.15 13.24
C SER A 245 -5.34 34.83 13.98
N ALA A 246 -5.40 33.70 13.26
CA ALA A 246 -5.19 32.35 13.80
C ALA A 246 -3.71 31.91 13.73
N GLU A 247 -2.79 32.80 13.31
CA GLU A 247 -1.37 32.53 13.15
C GLU A 247 -1.07 31.29 12.25
N GLY A 248 -1.90 31.11 11.18
CA GLY A 248 -1.73 29.99 10.27
C GLY A 248 -2.54 30.14 8.98
N ASP A 249 -2.21 29.34 7.95
CA ASP A 249 -2.88 29.43 6.66
C ASP A 249 -4.31 28.88 6.73
N ALA A 250 -5.26 29.55 6.07
CA ALA A 250 -6.57 29.00 5.73
C ALA A 250 -6.43 28.04 4.55
N VAL A 251 -7.32 27.07 4.43
CA VAL A 251 -7.27 26.09 3.35
C VAL A 251 -8.64 25.92 2.68
N ILE A 252 -8.64 26.01 1.37
CA ILE A 252 -9.79 25.66 0.53
C ILE A 252 -9.50 24.33 -0.13
N PHE A 253 -10.29 23.32 0.21
CA PHE A 253 -10.25 22.00 -0.40
C PHE A 253 -11.36 21.89 -1.44
N ILE A 254 -11.02 21.40 -2.63
CA ILE A 254 -11.96 21.09 -3.68
C ILE A 254 -11.78 19.63 -4.08
N ASP A 255 -12.65 18.77 -3.63
CA ASP A 255 -12.57 17.33 -3.86
C ASP A 255 -13.20 16.94 -5.19
N ALA A 256 -12.50 16.05 -5.93
CA ALA A 256 -13.00 15.35 -7.09
C ALA A 256 -13.61 16.26 -8.18
N ILE A 257 -12.86 17.27 -8.66
CA ILE A 257 -13.34 18.19 -9.72
C ILE A 257 -13.75 17.45 -11.01
N ASN A 258 -13.24 16.26 -11.23
CA ASN A 258 -13.63 15.37 -12.33
C ASN A 258 -15.07 14.84 -12.22
N GLU A 259 -15.72 14.93 -11.06
CA GLU A 259 -17.10 14.50 -10.82
C GLU A 259 -18.13 15.60 -11.11
N SER A 260 -17.71 16.79 -11.47
CA SER A 260 -18.60 17.90 -11.87
C SER A 260 -19.38 17.54 -13.13
N ARG A 261 -20.67 17.97 -13.19
CA ARG A 261 -21.54 17.71 -14.34
C ARG A 261 -20.95 18.22 -15.66
N ASN A 262 -20.39 19.44 -15.62
CA ASN A 262 -19.63 20.01 -16.73
C ASN A 262 -18.18 20.29 -16.31
N ARG A 263 -17.23 19.56 -16.85
CA ARG A 263 -15.80 19.73 -16.52
C ARG A 263 -15.14 20.91 -17.20
N GLU A 264 -15.71 21.38 -18.30
CA GLU A 264 -15.18 22.53 -19.03
C GLU A 264 -15.18 23.80 -18.16
N ILE A 265 -16.07 23.90 -17.16
CA ILE A 265 -16.06 25.00 -16.21
C ILE A 265 -14.71 25.10 -15.48
N TRP A 266 -14.12 23.93 -15.11
CA TRP A 266 -12.81 23.88 -14.48
C TRP A 266 -11.72 24.22 -15.47
N LYS A 267 -11.72 23.59 -16.65
CA LYS A 267 -10.74 23.86 -17.71
C LYS A 267 -10.65 25.35 -18.06
N ASN A 268 -11.77 26.02 -18.09
CA ASN A 268 -11.87 27.44 -18.42
C ASN A 268 -11.65 28.38 -17.23
N GLY A 269 -12.02 27.98 -16.00
CA GLY A 269 -12.04 28.86 -14.83
C GLY A 269 -10.91 28.66 -13.82
N ILE A 270 -10.20 27.51 -13.84
CA ILE A 270 -9.21 27.16 -12.82
C ILE A 270 -8.05 28.15 -12.73
N ASN A 271 -7.60 28.70 -13.87
CA ASN A 271 -6.54 29.72 -13.88
C ASN A 271 -6.95 30.98 -13.14
N GLY A 272 -8.22 31.40 -13.33
CA GLY A 272 -8.77 32.57 -12.65
C GLY A 272 -8.89 32.34 -11.15
N LEU A 273 -9.33 31.15 -10.74
CA LEU A 273 -9.42 30.75 -9.35
C LEU A 273 -8.04 30.77 -8.66
N ILE A 274 -7.05 30.12 -9.26
CA ILE A 274 -5.67 30.08 -8.75
C ILE A 274 -5.12 31.51 -8.62
N ALA A 275 -5.21 32.32 -9.68
CA ALA A 275 -4.71 33.69 -9.68
C ALA A 275 -5.38 34.60 -8.63
N LYS A 276 -6.64 34.32 -8.25
CA LYS A 276 -7.31 35.05 -7.17
C LYS A 276 -6.82 34.61 -5.80
N ILE A 277 -6.63 33.32 -5.59
CA ILE A 277 -6.11 32.80 -4.32
C ILE A 277 -4.69 33.24 -4.07
N GLU A 278 -3.84 33.26 -5.09
CA GLU A 278 -2.45 33.71 -4.99
C GLU A 278 -2.28 35.17 -4.57
N LYS A 279 -3.33 36.02 -4.69
CA LYS A 279 -3.33 37.39 -4.18
C LYS A 279 -3.35 37.48 -2.65
N PHE A 280 -3.81 36.42 -1.97
CA PHE A 280 -3.95 36.36 -0.53
C PHE A 280 -2.80 35.56 0.09
N GLN A 281 -2.16 36.11 1.12
CA GLN A 281 -0.92 35.54 1.65
C GLN A 281 -1.13 34.33 2.54
N ASN A 282 -2.31 34.22 3.17
CA ASN A 282 -2.59 33.19 4.17
C ASN A 282 -3.66 32.20 3.69
N ILE A 283 -3.81 32.02 2.37
CA ILE A 283 -4.75 31.04 1.80
C ILE A 283 -4.00 30.01 0.95
N ARG A 284 -4.30 28.73 1.14
CA ARG A 284 -3.83 27.62 0.34
C ARG A 284 -4.98 26.90 -0.35
N LEU A 285 -4.72 26.33 -1.52
CA LEU A 285 -5.71 25.61 -2.32
C LEU A 285 -5.25 24.16 -2.53
N VAL A 286 -6.14 23.22 -2.20
CA VAL A 286 -5.94 21.80 -2.45
C VAL A 286 -7.04 21.33 -3.40
N ILE A 287 -6.66 20.77 -4.53
CA ILE A 287 -7.60 20.28 -5.53
C ILE A 287 -7.36 18.79 -5.73
N SER A 288 -8.40 17.95 -5.57
CA SER A 288 -8.29 16.56 -5.92
C SER A 288 -8.95 16.23 -7.26
N LEU A 289 -8.34 15.27 -7.97
CA LEU A 289 -8.91 14.71 -9.19
C LEU A 289 -8.43 13.27 -9.40
N ARG A 290 -9.15 12.54 -10.22
CA ARG A 290 -8.78 11.17 -10.59
C ARG A 290 -7.68 11.20 -11.66
N THR A 291 -6.69 10.31 -11.52
CA THR A 291 -5.66 10.06 -12.52
C THR A 291 -6.29 9.69 -13.86
N GLY A 292 -5.78 10.27 -14.95
CA GLY A 292 -6.31 10.12 -16.31
C GLY A 292 -7.39 11.13 -16.68
N PHE A 293 -7.80 12.02 -15.77
CA PHE A 293 -8.78 13.07 -16.03
C PHE A 293 -8.17 14.48 -16.12
N GLU A 294 -6.87 14.58 -15.99
CA GLU A 294 -6.14 15.85 -15.94
C GLU A 294 -6.41 16.70 -17.20
N GLU A 295 -6.25 16.11 -18.38
CA GLU A 295 -6.47 16.81 -19.66
C GLU A 295 -7.92 17.23 -19.89
N LEU A 296 -8.87 16.56 -19.23
CA LEU A 296 -10.30 16.86 -19.34
C LEU A 296 -10.76 17.96 -18.37
N THR A 297 -10.02 18.19 -17.29
CA THR A 297 -10.42 19.08 -16.20
C THR A 297 -9.49 20.27 -15.98
N LEU A 298 -8.21 20.13 -16.32
CA LEU A 298 -7.21 21.18 -16.10
C LEU A 298 -6.95 21.94 -17.41
N SER A 299 -6.66 23.23 -17.27
CA SER A 299 -6.22 24.04 -18.40
C SER A 299 -4.83 23.65 -18.88
N GLU A 300 -4.48 23.98 -20.11
CA GLU A 300 -3.12 23.76 -20.67
C GLU A 300 -2.05 24.45 -19.82
N LYS A 301 -2.35 25.64 -19.27
CA LYS A 301 -1.43 26.35 -18.38
C LYS A 301 -1.16 25.56 -17.10
N VAL A 302 -2.19 25.08 -16.41
CA VAL A 302 -2.04 24.29 -15.16
C VAL A 302 -1.30 22.98 -15.45
N LEU A 303 -1.56 22.33 -16.57
CA LEU A 303 -0.83 21.12 -17.00
C LEU A 303 0.66 21.42 -17.27
N SER A 304 0.97 22.57 -17.84
CA SER A 304 2.36 23.02 -18.05
C SER A 304 3.03 23.38 -16.73
N ASP A 305 2.36 24.16 -15.89
CA ASP A 305 2.87 24.61 -14.58
C ASP A 305 3.16 23.39 -13.66
N ARG A 306 2.28 22.38 -13.69
CA ARG A 306 2.51 21.09 -13.01
C ARG A 306 3.78 20.39 -13.50
N LYS A 307 3.98 20.28 -14.83
CA LYS A 307 5.17 19.63 -15.42
C LYS A 307 6.47 20.37 -15.09
N ASN A 308 6.39 21.67 -14.87
CA ASN A 308 7.52 22.55 -14.59
C ASN A 308 7.78 22.76 -13.08
N GLY A 309 7.05 22.05 -12.20
CA GLY A 309 7.18 22.19 -10.75
C GLY A 309 6.76 23.57 -10.22
N GLN A 310 5.79 24.22 -10.86
CA GLN A 310 5.20 25.50 -10.45
C GLN A 310 3.84 25.33 -9.76
N ILE A 311 3.33 24.11 -9.74
CA ILE A 311 2.17 23.67 -8.97
C ILE A 311 2.52 22.31 -8.37
N ALA A 312 2.52 22.24 -7.06
CA ALA A 312 2.81 21.03 -6.32
C ALA A 312 1.83 19.90 -6.65
N GLU A 313 2.32 18.68 -6.65
CA GLU A 313 1.48 17.49 -6.85
C GLU A 313 1.89 16.37 -5.90
N THR A 314 0.89 15.71 -5.31
CA THR A 314 1.05 14.41 -4.66
C THR A 314 0.10 13.39 -5.24
N VAL A 315 0.56 12.14 -5.36
CA VAL A 315 -0.23 11.02 -5.87
C VAL A 315 -0.66 10.13 -4.72
N HIS A 316 -1.96 9.93 -4.57
CA HIS A 316 -2.50 9.05 -3.54
C HIS A 316 -2.59 7.60 -4.04
N HIS A 317 -1.65 6.77 -3.62
CA HIS A 317 -1.55 5.35 -4.01
C HIS A 317 -2.33 4.39 -3.10
N GLY A 318 -3.21 4.88 -2.23
CA GLY A 318 -3.90 4.08 -1.23
C GLY A 318 -3.02 3.85 0.00
N LEU A 319 -3.00 2.63 0.52
CA LEU A 319 -2.29 2.25 1.75
C LEU A 319 -0.90 1.65 1.50
N ASN A 320 -0.30 1.85 0.33
CA ASN A 320 0.89 1.09 -0.08
C ASN A 320 2.09 1.24 0.85
N ASP A 321 2.34 2.42 1.44
CA ASP A 321 3.56 2.68 2.19
C ASP A 321 3.49 2.35 3.69
N ASP A 322 2.30 2.46 4.30
CA ASP A 322 2.07 2.08 5.71
C ASP A 322 0.94 1.04 5.83
N SER A 323 0.91 0.12 4.88
CA SER A 323 -0.19 -0.82 4.71
C SER A 323 -0.50 -1.68 5.95
N PRO A 324 0.49 -2.23 6.70
CA PRO A 324 0.16 -3.06 7.85
C PRO A 324 -0.62 -2.30 8.93
N ASN A 325 -0.19 -1.10 9.31
CA ASN A 325 -0.89 -0.31 10.32
C ASN A 325 -2.28 0.10 9.84
N GLY A 326 -2.39 0.60 8.60
CA GLY A 326 -3.65 1.04 8.02
C GLY A 326 -4.68 -0.06 7.87
N ILE A 327 -4.27 -1.21 7.36
CA ILE A 327 -5.13 -2.39 7.25
C ILE A 327 -5.57 -2.85 8.64
N TYR A 328 -4.64 -2.93 9.60
CA TYR A 328 -4.95 -3.32 10.97
C TYR A 328 -5.98 -2.40 11.63
N GLU A 329 -5.75 -1.09 11.59
CA GLU A 329 -6.68 -0.11 12.19
C GLU A 329 -8.08 -0.22 11.58
N PHE A 330 -8.16 -0.34 10.24
CA PHE A 330 -9.44 -0.49 9.57
C PHE A 330 -10.16 -1.79 9.97
N LEU A 331 -9.49 -2.93 9.86
CA LEU A 331 -10.08 -4.24 10.16
C LEU A 331 -10.46 -4.37 11.65
N SER A 332 -9.62 -3.85 12.54
CA SER A 332 -9.91 -3.80 13.99
C SER A 332 -11.16 -2.99 14.28
N ASN A 333 -11.33 -1.82 13.64
CA ASN A 333 -12.56 -1.00 13.76
C ASN A 333 -13.80 -1.71 13.21
N CYS A 334 -13.64 -2.62 12.24
CA CYS A 334 -14.70 -3.50 11.76
C CYS A 334 -14.94 -4.73 12.65
N GLY A 335 -14.18 -4.91 13.72
CA GLY A 335 -14.24 -6.10 14.58
C GLY A 335 -13.67 -7.36 13.92
N ILE A 336 -12.83 -7.21 12.87
CA ILE A 336 -12.22 -8.33 12.16
C ILE A 336 -10.87 -8.65 12.81
N PRO A 337 -10.64 -9.92 13.22
CA PRO A 337 -9.41 -10.30 13.88
C PRO A 337 -8.21 -10.20 12.93
N PHE A 338 -7.03 -10.02 13.50
CA PHE A 338 -5.78 -10.01 12.74
C PHE A 338 -5.57 -11.34 11.99
N SER A 339 -5.26 -11.23 10.70
CA SER A 339 -4.84 -12.36 9.88
C SER A 339 -3.77 -11.94 8.88
N PRO A 340 -2.59 -12.59 8.85
CA PRO A 340 -1.47 -12.20 8.00
C PRO A 340 -1.80 -12.17 6.51
N GLU A 341 -2.71 -13.02 6.05
CA GLU A 341 -3.12 -13.11 4.65
C GLU A 341 -3.66 -11.79 4.09
N TYR A 342 -4.36 -10.98 4.93
CA TYR A 342 -4.89 -9.68 4.50
C TYR A 342 -3.78 -8.65 4.24
N TYR A 343 -2.63 -8.81 4.87
CA TYR A 343 -1.47 -7.94 4.71
C TYR A 343 -0.61 -8.32 3.52
N LEU A 344 -0.69 -9.57 3.10
CA LEU A 344 0.10 -10.10 1.98
C LEU A 344 -0.60 -9.91 0.64
N GLN A 345 -1.93 -9.70 0.61
CA GLN A 345 -2.70 -9.49 -0.61
C GLN A 345 -2.60 -8.04 -1.11
N ASN A 346 -2.31 -7.88 -2.41
CA ASN A 346 -2.16 -6.57 -3.06
C ASN A 346 -3.44 -5.72 -2.97
N GLU A 347 -4.57 -6.33 -3.16
CA GLU A 347 -5.87 -5.69 -3.24
C GLU A 347 -6.26 -5.00 -1.93
N MET A 348 -5.79 -5.52 -0.78
CA MET A 348 -6.08 -4.98 0.55
C MET A 348 -5.46 -3.59 0.80
N THR A 349 -4.53 -3.15 -0.04
CA THR A 349 -4.01 -1.76 0.04
C THR A 349 -4.92 -0.74 -0.62
N ASN A 350 -5.93 -1.18 -1.39
CA ASN A 350 -6.93 -0.29 -1.93
C ASN A 350 -8.04 -0.05 -0.89
N PRO A 351 -8.27 1.19 -0.42
CA PRO A 351 -9.28 1.50 0.59
C PRO A 351 -10.70 1.10 0.20
N LEU A 352 -11.06 1.19 -1.08
CA LEU A 352 -12.38 0.75 -1.56
C LEU A 352 -12.54 -0.76 -1.39
N PHE A 353 -11.52 -1.52 -1.82
CA PHE A 353 -11.52 -2.97 -1.70
C PHE A 353 -11.53 -3.41 -0.23
N LEU A 354 -10.74 -2.75 0.62
CA LEU A 354 -10.72 -2.99 2.06
C LEU A 354 -12.09 -2.68 2.71
N THR A 355 -12.77 -1.63 2.24
CA THR A 355 -14.14 -1.31 2.69
C THR A 355 -15.11 -2.42 2.30
N TRP A 356 -15.06 -2.90 1.07
CA TRP A 356 -15.86 -4.03 0.60
C TRP A 356 -15.61 -5.28 1.44
N PHE A 357 -14.34 -5.59 1.70
CA PHE A 357 -13.96 -6.71 2.54
C PHE A 357 -14.57 -6.59 3.94
N GLY A 358 -14.41 -5.43 4.60
CA GLY A 358 -14.96 -5.19 5.94
C GLY A 358 -16.49 -5.33 6.01
N GLN A 359 -17.20 -4.93 4.95
CA GLN A 359 -18.66 -5.02 4.87
C GLN A 359 -19.19 -6.44 4.61
N THR A 360 -18.41 -7.28 3.93
CA THR A 360 -18.83 -8.62 3.51
C THR A 360 -18.16 -9.76 4.26
N TYR A 361 -17.35 -9.43 5.27
CA TYR A 361 -16.63 -10.41 6.08
C TYR A 361 -17.59 -11.35 6.85
N THR A 362 -17.35 -12.65 6.74
CA THR A 362 -18.21 -13.70 7.36
C THR A 362 -17.49 -14.55 8.41
N GLY A 363 -16.22 -14.27 8.68
CA GLY A 363 -15.39 -15.07 9.59
C GLY A 363 -14.68 -16.26 8.93
N GLU A 364 -14.94 -16.51 7.65
CA GLU A 364 -14.30 -17.60 6.89
C GLU A 364 -13.19 -17.05 5.98
N GLU A 365 -12.22 -17.91 5.63
CA GLU A 365 -11.21 -17.64 4.62
C GLU A 365 -11.88 -17.41 3.26
N GLN A 366 -11.55 -16.30 2.62
CA GLN A 366 -12.19 -15.89 1.37
C GLN A 366 -11.15 -15.72 0.27
N GLY A 367 -11.45 -16.30 -0.89
CA GLY A 367 -10.75 -15.93 -2.12
C GLY A 367 -11.24 -14.58 -2.65
N LEU A 368 -10.44 -13.94 -3.48
CA LEU A 368 -10.79 -12.67 -4.12
C LEU A 368 -12.09 -12.78 -4.94
N THR A 369 -12.24 -13.86 -5.69
CA THR A 369 -13.43 -14.11 -6.52
C THR A 369 -14.70 -14.22 -5.69
N ASP A 370 -14.65 -14.87 -4.52
CA ASP A 370 -15.78 -15.00 -3.61
C ASP A 370 -16.15 -13.65 -3.00
N LEU A 371 -15.14 -12.85 -2.62
CA LEU A 371 -15.34 -11.51 -2.08
C LEU A 371 -16.07 -10.62 -3.09
N ILE A 372 -15.60 -10.55 -4.33
CA ILE A 372 -16.25 -9.73 -5.36
C ILE A 372 -17.69 -10.18 -5.61
N GLY A 373 -17.96 -11.48 -5.64
CA GLY A 373 -19.31 -12.01 -5.75
C GLY A 373 -20.23 -11.55 -4.62
N ARG A 374 -19.73 -11.52 -3.38
CA ARG A 374 -20.49 -11.03 -2.21
C ARG A 374 -20.71 -9.53 -2.25
N VAL A 375 -19.73 -8.74 -2.72
CA VAL A 375 -19.87 -7.29 -2.91
C VAL A 375 -21.02 -6.97 -3.85
N ILE A 376 -21.10 -7.68 -4.99
CA ILE A 376 -22.20 -7.49 -5.94
C ILE A 376 -23.55 -7.83 -5.29
N ASN A 377 -23.62 -8.94 -4.56
CA ASN A 377 -24.84 -9.35 -3.88
C ASN A 377 -25.25 -8.34 -2.79
N GLN A 378 -24.32 -7.82 -2.00
CA GLN A 378 -24.59 -6.82 -0.98
C GLN A 378 -25.06 -5.50 -1.60
N ALA A 379 -24.44 -5.06 -2.70
CA ALA A 379 -24.85 -3.89 -3.44
C ALA A 379 -26.27 -4.02 -4.01
N ASP A 380 -26.64 -5.22 -4.50
CA ASP A 380 -28.00 -5.50 -4.95
C ASP A 380 -29.03 -5.43 -3.82
N ILE A 381 -28.73 -5.99 -2.64
CA ILE A 381 -29.58 -5.89 -1.45
C ILE A 381 -29.85 -4.43 -1.08
N GLU A 382 -28.82 -3.61 -1.03
CA GLU A 382 -28.93 -2.20 -0.66
C GLU A 382 -29.68 -1.39 -1.71
N ALA A 383 -29.35 -1.60 -2.99
CA ALA A 383 -30.03 -0.93 -4.09
C ALA A 383 -31.52 -1.29 -4.17
N SER A 384 -31.83 -2.57 -3.94
CA SER A 384 -33.22 -3.05 -3.88
C SER A 384 -34.01 -2.40 -2.76
N LYS A 385 -33.44 -2.29 -1.56
CA LYS A 385 -34.07 -1.61 -0.42
C LYS A 385 -34.39 -0.14 -0.73
N GLU A 386 -33.44 0.57 -1.33
CA GLU A 386 -33.65 1.98 -1.70
C GLU A 386 -34.66 2.16 -2.84
N ALA A 387 -34.75 1.17 -3.73
CA ALA A 387 -35.79 1.15 -4.76
C ALA A 387 -37.17 0.75 -4.23
N GLY A 388 -37.31 0.42 -2.93
CA GLY A 388 -38.59 0.11 -2.28
C GLY A 388 -38.89 -1.38 -2.15
N PHE A 389 -37.94 -2.26 -2.32
CA PHE A 389 -38.11 -3.72 -2.12
C PHE A 389 -37.68 -4.14 -0.72
N GLY A 390 -38.37 -5.13 -0.15
CA GLY A 390 -38.03 -5.71 1.17
C GLY A 390 -36.82 -6.64 1.12
N GLU A 391 -36.55 -7.23 -0.04
CA GLU A 391 -35.48 -8.21 -0.28
C GLU A 391 -34.66 -7.84 -1.52
N ALA A 392 -33.50 -8.50 -1.73
CA ALA A 392 -32.71 -8.33 -2.95
C ALA A 392 -33.52 -8.72 -4.19
N VAL A 393 -33.51 -7.89 -5.20
CA VAL A 393 -34.16 -8.16 -6.49
C VAL A 393 -33.40 -9.25 -7.27
N GLY A 394 -32.07 -9.36 -7.07
CA GLY A 394 -31.22 -10.32 -7.79
C GLY A 394 -30.82 -9.86 -9.20
N GLY A 395 -31.17 -8.62 -9.56
CA GLY A 395 -31.01 -8.11 -10.93
C GLY A 395 -29.70 -7.39 -11.22
N LEU A 396 -28.93 -7.03 -10.20
CA LEU A 396 -27.71 -6.24 -10.38
C LEU A 396 -26.68 -6.93 -11.30
N ARG A 397 -26.45 -8.21 -11.09
CA ARG A 397 -25.51 -8.99 -11.91
C ARG A 397 -25.90 -8.97 -13.40
N GLU A 398 -27.17 -9.14 -13.71
CA GLU A 398 -27.70 -9.08 -15.07
C GLU A 398 -27.56 -7.66 -15.66
N LEU A 399 -27.83 -6.63 -14.87
CA LEU A 399 -27.60 -5.24 -15.28
C LEU A 399 -26.13 -5.04 -15.67
N LEU A 400 -25.19 -5.44 -14.81
CA LEU A 400 -23.75 -5.26 -15.05
C LEU A 400 -23.28 -6.04 -16.28
N TYR A 401 -23.77 -7.26 -16.50
CA TYR A 401 -23.45 -8.04 -17.70
C TYR A 401 -23.94 -7.34 -18.99
N ASN A 402 -25.15 -6.79 -18.95
CA ASN A 402 -25.69 -6.04 -20.08
C ASN A 402 -24.88 -4.77 -20.35
N LEU A 403 -24.39 -4.09 -19.31
CA LEU A 403 -23.55 -2.90 -19.48
C LEU A 403 -22.21 -3.24 -20.13
N ILE A 404 -21.55 -4.31 -19.71
CA ILE A 404 -20.29 -4.79 -20.30
C ILE A 404 -20.49 -5.15 -21.78
N ASP A 405 -21.60 -5.79 -22.14
CA ASP A 405 -21.86 -6.13 -23.53
C ASP A 405 -22.07 -4.89 -24.40
N VAL A 406 -22.71 -3.85 -23.87
CA VAL A 406 -22.91 -2.57 -24.56
C VAL A 406 -21.62 -1.78 -24.67
N GLU A 407 -20.76 -1.79 -23.65
CA GLU A 407 -19.51 -1.02 -23.59
C GLU A 407 -18.51 -1.42 -24.69
N LYS A 408 -18.58 -2.66 -25.18
CA LYS A 408 -17.75 -3.13 -26.32
C LYS A 408 -17.90 -2.26 -27.55
N ASP A 409 -19.11 -1.72 -27.77
CA ASP A 409 -19.47 -0.98 -28.98
C ASP A 409 -19.74 0.51 -28.72
N LYS A 410 -20.17 0.90 -27.54
CA LYS A 410 -20.64 2.26 -27.22
C LYS A 410 -20.41 2.61 -25.73
N PRO A 411 -20.21 3.91 -25.41
CA PRO A 411 -20.23 4.36 -24.03
C PRO A 411 -21.58 4.05 -23.34
N ILE A 412 -21.53 3.65 -22.07
CA ILE A 412 -22.74 3.40 -21.29
C ILE A 412 -23.33 4.75 -20.88
N THR A 413 -24.23 5.29 -21.69
CA THR A 413 -24.92 6.53 -21.37
C THR A 413 -26.04 6.29 -20.37
N LYS A 414 -26.53 7.36 -19.72
CA LYS A 414 -27.71 7.29 -18.83
C LYS A 414 -28.93 6.69 -19.56
N SER A 415 -29.09 7.01 -20.84
CA SER A 415 -30.16 6.45 -21.65
C SER A 415 -30.04 4.92 -21.80
N VAL A 416 -28.85 4.42 -22.09
CA VAL A 416 -28.58 2.98 -22.18
C VAL A 416 -28.88 2.30 -20.85
N LEU A 417 -28.40 2.85 -19.75
CA LEU A 417 -28.58 2.31 -18.41
C LEU A 417 -30.09 2.26 -18.03
N LEU A 418 -30.84 3.34 -18.26
CA LEU A 418 -32.28 3.41 -17.94
C LEU A 418 -33.15 2.52 -18.85
N ASN A 419 -32.66 2.14 -20.03
CA ASN A 419 -33.36 1.26 -20.97
C ASN A 419 -32.97 -0.21 -20.86
N SER A 420 -32.13 -0.59 -19.88
CA SER A 420 -31.77 -1.99 -19.68
C SER A 420 -33.02 -2.85 -19.46
N PRO A 421 -33.07 -4.05 -20.10
CA PRO A 421 -34.18 -5.00 -19.92
C PRO A 421 -34.38 -5.43 -18.48
N MET A 422 -33.34 -5.38 -17.65
CA MET A 422 -33.35 -5.77 -16.25
C MET A 422 -34.47 -5.07 -15.46
N TRP A 423 -34.71 -3.79 -15.71
CA TRP A 423 -35.72 -3.03 -14.97
C TRP A 423 -37.13 -3.62 -15.09
N THR A 424 -37.47 -4.07 -16.29
CA THR A 424 -38.77 -4.71 -16.53
C THR A 424 -38.78 -6.16 -16.05
N MET A 425 -37.71 -6.89 -16.27
CA MET A 425 -37.59 -8.29 -15.87
C MET A 425 -37.72 -8.48 -14.36
N TYR A 426 -37.13 -7.59 -13.56
CA TYR A 426 -37.12 -7.65 -12.12
C TYR A 426 -38.10 -6.67 -11.46
N GLY A 427 -38.92 -5.95 -12.23
CA GLY A 427 -39.97 -5.06 -11.74
C GLY A 427 -39.49 -3.81 -11.00
N VAL A 428 -38.25 -3.36 -11.25
CA VAL A 428 -37.68 -2.19 -10.60
C VAL A 428 -38.25 -0.90 -11.21
N THR A 429 -39.09 -0.21 -10.47
CA THR A 429 -39.72 1.05 -10.92
C THR A 429 -38.89 2.27 -10.58
N ASN A 430 -38.30 2.32 -9.38
CA ASN A 430 -37.45 3.44 -8.96
C ASN A 430 -36.00 3.24 -9.38
N LYS A 431 -35.73 3.27 -10.70
CA LYS A 431 -34.42 3.07 -11.31
C LYS A 431 -33.37 4.04 -10.78
N THR A 432 -33.73 5.30 -10.57
CA THR A 432 -32.79 6.34 -10.13
C THR A 432 -32.25 6.06 -8.74
N ALA A 433 -33.11 5.65 -7.79
CA ALA A 433 -32.67 5.29 -6.45
C ALA A 433 -31.75 4.07 -6.46
N TYR A 434 -32.09 3.06 -7.26
CA TYR A 434 -31.28 1.85 -7.44
C TYR A 434 -29.89 2.19 -8.01
N ILE A 435 -29.82 3.00 -9.09
CA ILE A 435 -28.55 3.42 -9.69
C ILE A 435 -27.69 4.18 -8.69
N LYS A 436 -28.26 5.17 -7.98
CA LYS A 436 -27.52 5.92 -6.97
C LYS A 436 -27.00 5.05 -5.83
N ALA A 437 -27.69 3.99 -5.47
CA ALA A 437 -27.24 3.05 -4.44
C ALA A 437 -26.03 2.24 -4.92
N ILE A 438 -26.04 1.72 -6.14
CA ILE A 438 -24.88 0.97 -6.68
C ILE A 438 -23.68 1.88 -6.97
N GLU A 439 -23.88 3.15 -7.30
CA GLU A 439 -22.80 4.15 -7.36
C GLU A 439 -22.18 4.38 -5.98
N ARG A 440 -23.00 4.55 -4.94
CA ARG A 440 -22.50 4.69 -3.56
C ARG A 440 -21.79 3.45 -3.04
N ALA A 441 -22.19 2.26 -3.51
CA ALA A 441 -21.49 1.02 -3.21
C ALA A 441 -20.14 0.90 -3.93
N GLY A 442 -19.84 1.82 -4.86
CA GLY A 442 -18.59 1.81 -5.63
C GLY A 442 -18.55 0.75 -6.75
N VAL A 443 -19.67 0.08 -7.03
CA VAL A 443 -19.78 -0.92 -8.10
C VAL A 443 -19.85 -0.24 -9.47
N LEU A 444 -20.59 0.86 -9.53
CA LEU A 444 -20.74 1.70 -10.72
C LEU A 444 -20.20 3.10 -10.42
N ALA A 445 -19.64 3.75 -11.39
CA ALA A 445 -19.23 5.14 -11.33
C ALA A 445 -19.70 5.88 -12.58
N SER A 446 -19.83 7.20 -12.49
CA SER A 446 -20.25 8.01 -13.62
C SER A 446 -19.33 9.21 -13.83
N TYR A 447 -19.31 9.72 -15.06
CA TYR A 447 -18.69 10.97 -15.44
C TYR A 447 -19.50 11.63 -16.56
N VAL A 448 -19.30 12.94 -16.75
CA VAL A 448 -19.99 13.65 -17.81
C VAL A 448 -19.04 13.91 -18.99
N ARG A 449 -19.45 13.52 -20.20
CA ARG A 449 -18.76 13.79 -21.46
C ARG A 449 -19.75 14.37 -22.46
N ASN A 450 -19.41 15.51 -23.08
CA ASN A 450 -20.28 16.20 -24.06
C ASN A 450 -21.71 16.41 -23.56
N GLN A 451 -21.85 16.84 -22.30
CA GLN A 451 -23.15 17.03 -21.61
C GLN A 451 -23.96 15.73 -21.39
N GLU A 452 -23.39 14.58 -21.61
CA GLU A 452 -24.01 13.30 -21.37
C GLU A 452 -23.34 12.58 -20.19
N GLU A 453 -24.14 12.03 -19.27
CA GLU A 453 -23.67 11.23 -18.16
C GLU A 453 -23.32 9.82 -18.66
N ILE A 454 -22.04 9.44 -18.50
CA ILE A 454 -21.49 8.15 -18.92
C ILE A 454 -21.14 7.35 -17.68
N PHE A 455 -21.56 6.10 -17.66
CA PHE A 455 -21.33 5.17 -16.58
C PHE A 455 -20.22 4.18 -16.97
N TYR A 456 -19.52 3.68 -15.96
CA TYR A 456 -18.49 2.65 -16.11
C TYR A 456 -18.36 1.86 -14.80
N ILE A 457 -17.76 0.68 -14.86
CA ILE A 457 -17.49 -0.13 -13.66
C ILE A 457 -16.32 0.50 -12.90
N GLY A 458 -16.55 0.80 -11.63
CA GLY A 458 -15.68 1.68 -10.85
C GLY A 458 -14.29 1.09 -10.49
N TYR A 459 -14.07 -0.20 -10.71
CA TYR A 459 -12.83 -0.88 -10.32
C TYR A 459 -12.45 -1.94 -11.36
N ASN A 460 -11.24 -1.88 -11.90
CA ASN A 460 -10.80 -2.73 -13.01
C ASN A 460 -10.95 -4.23 -12.71
N LEU A 461 -10.56 -4.65 -11.51
CA LEU A 461 -10.66 -6.06 -11.13
C LEU A 461 -12.12 -6.55 -10.99
N LEU A 462 -13.05 -5.66 -10.60
CA LEU A 462 -14.48 -5.94 -10.63
C LEU A 462 -14.98 -6.10 -12.06
N GLU A 463 -14.51 -5.26 -12.97
CA GLU A 463 -14.83 -5.34 -14.39
C GLU A 463 -14.34 -6.65 -15.00
N ASP A 464 -13.07 -7.03 -14.75
CA ASP A 464 -12.50 -8.31 -15.20
C ASP A 464 -13.27 -9.50 -14.64
N TYR A 465 -13.64 -9.45 -13.35
CA TYR A 465 -14.48 -10.47 -12.73
C TYR A 465 -15.86 -10.59 -13.41
N LEU A 466 -16.51 -9.47 -13.71
CA LEU A 466 -17.82 -9.46 -14.36
C LEU A 466 -17.73 -9.98 -15.79
N LYS A 467 -16.70 -9.60 -16.56
CA LYS A 467 -16.43 -10.14 -17.88
C LYS A 467 -16.24 -11.66 -17.81
N ALA A 468 -15.42 -12.12 -16.89
CA ALA A 468 -15.14 -13.55 -16.70
C ALA A 468 -16.37 -14.31 -16.23
N SER A 469 -17.08 -13.82 -15.22
CA SER A 469 -18.27 -14.49 -14.66
C SER A 469 -19.40 -14.53 -15.68
N SER A 470 -19.56 -13.50 -16.53
CA SER A 470 -20.57 -13.53 -17.58
C SER A 470 -20.35 -14.68 -18.59
N VAL A 471 -19.09 -14.97 -18.92
CA VAL A 471 -18.74 -16.11 -19.79
C VAL A 471 -19.05 -17.43 -19.11
N ILE A 472 -18.62 -17.59 -17.84
CA ILE A 472 -18.82 -18.81 -17.05
C ILE A 472 -20.31 -19.11 -16.78
N ASP A 473 -21.14 -18.06 -16.60
CA ASP A 473 -22.56 -18.19 -16.29
C ASP A 473 -23.39 -18.47 -17.55
N ARG A 474 -23.04 -17.85 -18.68
CA ARG A 474 -23.74 -18.00 -19.96
C ARG A 474 -23.36 -19.27 -20.70
N GLU A 475 -22.06 -19.60 -20.73
CA GLU A 475 -21.53 -20.80 -21.37
C GLU A 475 -21.37 -21.92 -20.36
N GLN A 476 -22.35 -22.79 -20.24
CA GLN A 476 -22.29 -23.90 -19.27
C GLN A 476 -21.43 -25.08 -19.75
N ASP A 477 -20.99 -25.09 -20.98
CA ASP A 477 -20.16 -26.14 -21.59
C ASP A 477 -18.68 -25.81 -21.48
N LYS A 478 -17.88 -26.73 -20.91
CA LYS A 478 -16.42 -26.58 -20.73
C LYS A 478 -15.71 -26.29 -22.06
N GLY A 479 -16.08 -26.98 -23.12
CA GLY A 479 -15.45 -26.85 -24.43
C GLY A 479 -15.70 -25.46 -25.04
N LYS A 480 -16.92 -24.96 -24.93
CA LYS A 480 -17.28 -23.61 -25.42
C LYS A 480 -16.57 -22.50 -24.66
N ILE A 481 -16.41 -22.63 -23.35
CA ILE A 481 -15.63 -21.64 -22.57
C ILE A 481 -14.19 -21.60 -23.06
N ARG A 482 -13.58 -22.76 -23.28
CA ARG A 482 -12.19 -22.85 -23.81
C ARG A 482 -12.07 -22.30 -25.23
N GLU A 483 -13.04 -22.61 -26.08
CA GLU A 483 -13.12 -22.07 -27.44
C GLU A 483 -13.28 -20.54 -27.41
N TYR A 484 -14.14 -20.00 -26.55
CA TYR A 484 -14.28 -18.56 -26.33
C TYR A 484 -12.95 -17.90 -25.93
N CYS A 485 -12.25 -18.48 -24.95
CA CYS A 485 -10.95 -17.96 -24.51
C CYS A 485 -9.94 -17.92 -25.66
N LYS A 486 -9.88 -18.98 -26.46
CA LYS A 486 -8.95 -19.11 -27.58
C LYS A 486 -9.30 -18.15 -28.73
N LEU A 487 -10.54 -18.21 -29.23
CA LEU A 487 -10.92 -17.58 -30.49
C LEU A 487 -11.46 -16.16 -30.36
N GLN A 488 -12.09 -15.83 -29.23
CA GLN A 488 -12.73 -14.52 -29.05
C GLN A 488 -11.96 -13.65 -28.04
N LEU A 489 -11.61 -14.19 -26.88
CA LEU A 489 -10.94 -13.41 -25.84
C LEU A 489 -9.50 -13.07 -26.24
N LEU A 490 -8.69 -14.06 -26.54
CA LEU A 490 -7.29 -13.93 -26.92
C LEU A 490 -7.11 -13.77 -28.45
N ALA A 491 -8.11 -14.17 -29.23
CA ALA A 491 -8.09 -14.16 -30.70
C ALA A 491 -6.83 -14.81 -31.28
N ILE A 492 -6.52 -16.03 -30.78
CA ILE A 492 -5.35 -16.78 -31.26
C ILE A 492 -5.64 -17.27 -32.68
N ASP A 493 -4.83 -16.85 -33.63
CA ASP A 493 -4.94 -17.22 -35.04
C ASP A 493 -4.39 -18.64 -35.33
N GLU A 494 -4.47 -19.07 -36.60
CA GLU A 494 -3.97 -20.41 -37.02
C GLU A 494 -2.43 -20.54 -36.89
N GLU A 495 -1.72 -19.41 -36.90
CA GLU A 495 -0.26 -19.31 -36.75
C GLU A 495 0.17 -19.27 -35.27
N GLY A 496 -0.79 -19.09 -34.35
CA GLY A 496 -0.56 -19.02 -32.90
C GLY A 496 -0.23 -17.64 -32.40
N ASN A 497 -0.54 -16.57 -33.14
CA ASN A 497 -0.36 -15.20 -32.67
C ASN A 497 -1.58 -14.75 -31.86
N VAL A 498 -1.34 -13.97 -30.80
CA VAL A 498 -2.40 -13.36 -30.00
C VAL A 498 -2.88 -12.08 -30.67
N GLY A 499 -4.16 -12.02 -31.00
CA GLY A 499 -4.75 -10.84 -31.68
C GLY A 499 -5.28 -9.77 -30.73
N ASN A 500 -5.73 -10.15 -29.54
CA ASN A 500 -6.33 -9.25 -28.55
C ASN A 500 -5.43 -9.09 -27.33
N TYR A 501 -4.60 -8.07 -27.34
CA TYR A 501 -3.78 -7.67 -26.20
C TYR A 501 -4.61 -6.97 -25.13
N GLY A 502 -4.22 -7.12 -23.87
CA GLY A 502 -4.87 -6.48 -22.71
C GLY A 502 -5.99 -7.32 -22.07
N ASN A 503 -6.26 -8.53 -22.58
CA ASN A 503 -7.26 -9.45 -22.04
C ASN A 503 -6.66 -10.54 -21.13
N GLU A 504 -5.37 -10.45 -20.79
CA GLU A 504 -4.66 -11.46 -20.01
C GLU A 504 -5.22 -11.59 -18.59
N SER A 505 -5.58 -10.48 -17.95
CA SER A 505 -6.20 -10.47 -16.61
C SER A 505 -7.60 -11.11 -16.65
N ILE A 506 -8.36 -10.87 -17.70
CA ILE A 506 -9.68 -11.50 -17.91
C ILE A 506 -9.51 -13.00 -18.11
N PHE A 507 -8.52 -13.42 -18.93
CA PHE A 507 -8.21 -14.85 -19.10
C PHE A 507 -7.81 -15.51 -17.79
N ALA A 508 -6.96 -14.88 -16.99
CA ALA A 508 -6.58 -15.35 -15.66
C ALA A 508 -7.79 -15.46 -14.71
N MET A 509 -8.71 -14.50 -14.78
CA MET A 509 -9.94 -14.53 -13.98
C MET A 509 -10.90 -15.62 -14.44
N ILE A 510 -11.12 -15.80 -15.76
CA ILE A 510 -11.89 -16.92 -16.30
C ILE A 510 -11.29 -18.25 -15.84
N SER A 511 -9.97 -18.38 -15.91
CA SER A 511 -9.25 -19.59 -15.50
C SER A 511 -9.45 -19.92 -14.02
N SER A 512 -9.46 -18.90 -13.16
CA SER A 512 -9.74 -19.08 -11.73
C SER A 512 -11.18 -19.56 -11.50
N LEU A 513 -12.17 -18.91 -12.10
CA LEU A 513 -13.58 -19.30 -11.99
C LEU A 513 -13.86 -20.66 -12.62
N TYR A 514 -13.20 -20.97 -13.75
CA TYR A 514 -13.27 -22.27 -14.42
C TYR A 514 -12.76 -23.40 -13.51
N ALA A 515 -11.56 -23.22 -12.93
CA ALA A 515 -10.98 -24.19 -12.02
C ALA A 515 -11.85 -24.43 -10.78
N MET A 516 -12.41 -23.37 -10.18
CA MET A 516 -13.30 -23.45 -9.04
C MET A 516 -14.62 -24.15 -9.37
N LYS A 517 -15.14 -23.98 -10.59
CA LYS A 517 -16.40 -24.58 -11.03
C LYS A 517 -16.25 -26.04 -11.46
N TYR A 518 -15.15 -26.40 -12.11
CA TYR A 518 -14.98 -27.68 -12.79
C TYR A 518 -13.88 -28.56 -12.22
N ASP A 519 -13.08 -28.08 -11.26
CA ASP A 519 -11.88 -28.74 -10.68
C ASP A 519 -10.86 -29.14 -11.79
N GLU A 520 -10.75 -28.30 -12.83
CA GLU A 520 -9.85 -28.51 -13.98
C GLU A 520 -9.14 -27.19 -14.35
N GLU A 521 -7.92 -27.30 -14.80
CA GLU A 521 -7.17 -26.15 -15.34
C GLU A 521 -7.42 -25.98 -16.85
N CYS A 522 -7.32 -24.74 -17.35
CA CYS A 522 -7.43 -24.43 -18.79
C CYS A 522 -6.18 -23.78 -19.37
N ILE A 523 -5.04 -23.91 -18.70
CA ILE A 523 -3.75 -23.33 -19.11
C ILE A 523 -3.25 -23.87 -20.46
N ASP A 524 -3.62 -25.06 -20.85
CA ASP A 524 -3.25 -25.67 -22.14
C ASP A 524 -3.73 -24.86 -23.36
N ILE A 525 -4.63 -23.88 -23.19
CA ILE A 525 -4.96 -22.91 -24.21
C ILE A 525 -3.68 -22.11 -24.62
N ILE A 526 -2.77 -21.87 -23.69
CA ILE A 526 -1.51 -21.18 -23.93
C ILE A 526 -0.56 -22.00 -24.83
N ASP A 527 -0.71 -23.32 -24.87
CA ASP A 527 0.07 -24.18 -25.79
C ASP A 527 -0.19 -23.86 -27.27
N CYS A 528 -1.31 -23.20 -27.57
CA CYS A 528 -1.60 -22.73 -28.93
C CYS A 528 -0.86 -21.45 -29.31
N VAL A 529 -0.21 -20.76 -28.37
CA VAL A 529 0.54 -19.52 -28.62
C VAL A 529 1.96 -19.86 -29.03
N THR A 530 2.45 -19.29 -30.11
CA THR A 530 3.77 -19.55 -30.67
C THR A 530 4.80 -18.50 -30.29
N ASP A 531 4.39 -17.25 -30.10
CA ASP A 531 5.28 -16.18 -29.64
C ASP A 531 5.63 -16.36 -28.16
N GLU A 532 6.93 -16.46 -27.85
CA GLU A 532 7.41 -16.73 -26.48
C GLU A 532 7.10 -15.56 -25.52
N TRP A 533 7.13 -14.32 -25.98
CA TRP A 533 6.82 -13.16 -25.15
C TRP A 533 5.35 -13.12 -24.74
N ASP A 534 4.45 -13.37 -25.69
CA ASP A 534 3.01 -13.48 -25.44
C ASP A 534 2.70 -14.65 -24.52
N LYS A 535 3.39 -15.77 -24.71
CA LYS A 535 3.27 -16.97 -23.89
C LYS A 535 3.69 -16.71 -22.45
N ASP A 536 4.88 -16.11 -22.24
CA ASP A 536 5.38 -15.77 -20.92
C ASP A 536 4.43 -14.81 -20.19
N ARG A 537 3.89 -13.82 -20.89
CA ARG A 537 2.94 -12.85 -20.32
C ARG A 537 1.63 -13.50 -19.88
N LEU A 538 1.08 -14.39 -20.69
CA LEU A 538 -0.14 -15.12 -20.38
C LEU A 538 0.09 -16.09 -19.19
N VAL A 539 1.22 -16.79 -19.18
CA VAL A 539 1.62 -17.68 -18.09
C VAL A 539 1.79 -16.89 -16.79
N ASP A 540 2.43 -15.73 -16.83
CA ASP A 540 2.63 -14.89 -15.63
C ASP A 540 1.31 -14.47 -15.01
N GLN A 541 0.35 -14.00 -15.80
CA GLN A 541 -0.98 -13.63 -15.34
C GLN A 541 -1.77 -14.84 -14.82
N TYR A 542 -1.72 -15.96 -15.54
CA TYR A 542 -2.38 -17.19 -15.13
C TYR A 542 -1.87 -17.70 -13.77
N VAL A 543 -0.56 -17.74 -13.60
CA VAL A 543 0.09 -18.17 -12.36
C VAL A 543 -0.24 -17.20 -11.21
N GLY A 544 -0.27 -15.91 -11.48
CA GLY A 544 -0.67 -14.90 -10.50
C GLY A 544 -2.06 -15.14 -9.94
N ALA A 545 -2.98 -15.58 -10.76
CA ALA A 545 -4.37 -15.83 -10.37
C ALA A 545 -4.57 -16.97 -9.35
N PHE A 546 -3.53 -17.77 -9.06
CA PHE A 546 -3.59 -18.75 -7.96
C PHE A 546 -3.73 -18.08 -6.58
N THR A 547 -3.36 -16.80 -6.45
CA THR A 547 -3.58 -16.03 -5.21
C THR A 547 -5.05 -15.64 -5.01
N TRP A 548 -5.86 -15.61 -6.06
CA TRP A 548 -7.27 -15.21 -6.02
C TRP A 548 -8.22 -16.33 -5.60
N ARG A 549 -7.75 -17.57 -5.64
CA ARG A 549 -8.58 -18.76 -5.40
C ARG A 549 -8.69 -19.07 -3.92
N SER A 550 -9.87 -19.46 -3.47
CA SER A 550 -10.14 -20.03 -2.13
C SER A 550 -10.07 -21.55 -2.10
N SER A 551 -10.19 -22.20 -3.26
CA SER A 551 -10.25 -23.66 -3.41
C SER A 551 -9.60 -24.13 -4.71
N CYS A 552 -9.53 -25.44 -4.92
CA CYS A 552 -8.99 -26.05 -6.14
C CYS A 552 -7.53 -25.68 -6.43
N VAL A 553 -6.72 -25.51 -5.37
CA VAL A 553 -5.30 -25.21 -5.48
C VAL A 553 -4.50 -26.40 -4.96
N LYS A 554 -3.99 -27.23 -5.90
CA LYS A 554 -3.20 -28.43 -5.60
C LYS A 554 -1.73 -28.18 -5.89
N LEU A 555 -0.88 -28.53 -4.95
CA LEU A 555 0.58 -28.31 -5.07
C LEU A 555 1.16 -29.04 -6.28
N ASP A 556 0.80 -30.32 -6.49
CA ASP A 556 1.38 -31.11 -7.57
C ASP A 556 1.01 -30.54 -8.96
N ASN A 557 -0.24 -30.12 -9.15
CA ASN A 557 -0.68 -29.46 -10.39
C ASN A 557 0.08 -28.15 -10.63
N PHE A 558 0.28 -27.35 -9.57
CA PHE A 558 1.06 -26.12 -9.65
C PHE A 558 2.51 -26.41 -10.04
N LEU A 559 3.15 -27.42 -9.43
CA LEU A 559 4.53 -27.79 -9.75
C LEU A 559 4.69 -28.31 -11.19
N GLU A 560 3.75 -29.07 -11.70
CA GLU A 560 3.73 -29.50 -13.11
C GLU A 560 3.66 -28.30 -14.05
N LEU A 561 2.80 -27.34 -13.73
CA LEU A 561 2.60 -26.12 -14.49
C LEU A 561 3.87 -25.26 -14.53
N ILE A 562 4.46 -24.95 -13.37
CA ILE A 562 5.67 -24.09 -13.31
C ILE A 562 6.86 -24.74 -14.02
N ASN A 563 6.98 -26.06 -14.00
CA ASN A 563 8.02 -26.79 -14.71
C ASN A 563 7.77 -26.79 -16.22
N LYS A 564 6.53 -27.02 -16.66
CA LYS A 564 6.16 -27.04 -18.08
C LYS A 564 6.41 -25.72 -18.78
N TYR A 565 6.06 -24.60 -18.10
CA TYR A 565 6.12 -23.26 -18.68
C TYR A 565 7.34 -22.45 -18.21
N HIS A 566 8.28 -23.07 -17.52
CA HIS A 566 9.52 -22.43 -17.02
C HIS A 566 9.30 -21.11 -16.27
N VAL A 567 8.27 -21.10 -15.39
CA VAL A 567 7.93 -19.91 -14.61
C VAL A 567 9.12 -19.43 -13.77
N SER A 568 9.38 -18.12 -13.77
CA SER A 568 10.52 -17.56 -13.05
C SER A 568 10.45 -17.85 -11.55
N PRO A 569 11.58 -18.16 -10.89
CA PRO A 569 11.62 -18.42 -9.45
C PRO A 569 10.98 -17.30 -8.64
N LYS A 570 11.26 -16.05 -8.95
CA LYS A 570 10.66 -14.88 -8.27
C LYS A 570 9.13 -14.93 -8.26
N ARG A 571 8.52 -15.28 -9.40
CA ARG A 571 7.05 -15.38 -9.49
C ARG A 571 6.52 -16.53 -8.63
N VAL A 572 7.18 -17.68 -8.68
CA VAL A 572 6.82 -18.85 -7.86
C VAL A 572 6.86 -18.51 -6.37
N TRP A 573 7.93 -17.86 -5.91
CA TRP A 573 8.06 -17.51 -4.49
C TRP A 573 7.04 -16.47 -4.04
N ASN A 574 6.72 -15.48 -4.87
CA ASN A 574 5.66 -14.52 -4.56
C ASN A 574 4.31 -15.21 -4.33
N ILE A 575 3.95 -16.20 -5.17
CA ILE A 575 2.72 -16.98 -4.99
C ILE A 575 2.71 -17.72 -3.64
N PHE A 576 3.82 -18.36 -3.25
CA PHE A 576 3.92 -19.02 -1.96
C PHE A 576 3.89 -18.04 -0.79
N ILE A 577 4.52 -16.87 -0.92
CA ILE A 577 4.50 -15.83 0.14
C ILE A 577 3.08 -15.28 0.31
N GLU A 578 2.39 -14.94 -0.76
CA GLU A 578 1.02 -14.39 -0.70
C GLU A 578 -0.01 -15.43 -0.18
N ASN A 579 0.19 -16.71 -0.46
CA ASN A 579 -0.66 -17.78 0.05
C ASN A 579 -0.17 -18.39 1.37
N ALA A 580 0.97 -17.94 1.91
CA ALA A 580 1.70 -18.63 2.98
C ALA A 580 0.85 -19.02 4.18
N THR A 581 -0.09 -18.16 4.58
CA THR A 581 -0.92 -18.33 5.78
C THR A 581 -2.35 -18.79 5.50
N LYS A 582 -2.70 -19.06 4.24
CA LYS A 582 -4.01 -19.62 3.87
C LYS A 582 -4.10 -21.08 4.27
N GLU A 583 -4.99 -21.40 5.21
CA GLU A 583 -5.12 -22.75 5.78
C GLU A 583 -5.62 -23.77 4.76
N ASN A 584 -6.49 -23.35 3.83
CA ASN A 584 -7.11 -24.20 2.83
C ASN A 584 -6.34 -24.32 1.50
N SER A 585 -5.19 -23.64 1.37
CA SER A 585 -4.36 -23.69 0.17
C SER A 585 -3.17 -24.64 0.35
N GLU A 586 -2.95 -25.54 -0.61
CA GLU A 586 -1.75 -26.37 -0.63
C GLU A 586 -0.47 -25.57 -1.02
N LEU A 587 -0.61 -24.31 -1.50
CA LEU A 587 0.49 -23.38 -1.76
C LEU A 587 0.87 -22.55 -0.53
N ASN A 588 0.44 -22.94 0.66
CA ASN A 588 0.83 -22.28 1.91
C ASN A 588 2.27 -22.62 2.33
N ALA A 589 2.70 -22.13 3.51
CA ALA A 589 4.05 -22.36 4.02
C ALA A 589 4.43 -23.85 4.19
N MET A 590 3.45 -24.73 4.40
CA MET A 590 3.70 -26.19 4.42
C MET A 590 3.98 -26.73 3.01
N GLY A 591 3.26 -26.25 1.99
CA GLY A 591 3.55 -26.57 0.59
C GLY A 591 4.92 -26.07 0.16
N LEU A 592 5.26 -24.83 0.55
CA LEU A 592 6.62 -24.28 0.38
C LEU A 592 7.68 -25.19 1.01
N THR A 593 7.44 -25.68 2.23
CA THR A 593 8.35 -26.61 2.94
C THR A 593 8.54 -27.90 2.16
N LYS A 594 7.45 -28.48 1.64
CA LYS A 594 7.52 -29.69 0.80
C LYS A 594 8.36 -29.45 -0.47
N LEU A 595 8.23 -28.28 -1.08
CA LEU A 595 8.99 -27.91 -2.27
C LEU A 595 10.47 -27.70 -1.95
N LEU A 596 10.79 -26.85 -0.95
CA LEU A 596 12.18 -26.51 -0.62
C LEU A 596 12.97 -27.70 -0.09
N ASN A 597 12.33 -28.66 0.58
CA ASN A 597 12.98 -29.90 1.03
C ASN A 597 13.31 -30.89 -0.10
N LYS A 598 12.78 -30.71 -1.32
CA LYS A 598 13.17 -31.50 -2.49
C LYS A 598 14.54 -31.11 -3.03
N TYR A 599 15.04 -29.92 -2.67
CA TYR A 599 16.27 -29.36 -3.22
C TYR A 599 17.44 -29.56 -2.25
N GLU A 600 18.61 -29.85 -2.81
CA GLU A 600 19.89 -29.76 -2.10
C GLU A 600 20.20 -28.31 -1.72
N LEU A 601 20.97 -28.10 -0.65
CA LEU A 601 21.23 -26.79 -0.06
C LEU A 601 21.72 -25.77 -1.11
N ASN A 602 22.71 -26.11 -1.92
CA ASN A 602 23.27 -25.22 -2.95
C ASN A 602 22.27 -24.81 -4.02
N TYR A 603 21.38 -25.72 -4.42
CA TYR A 603 20.37 -25.43 -5.43
C TYR A 603 19.21 -24.63 -4.82
N ARG A 604 18.85 -24.92 -3.58
CA ARG A 604 17.88 -24.13 -2.82
C ARG A 604 18.36 -22.70 -2.60
N ASP A 605 19.62 -22.50 -2.26
CA ASP A 605 20.22 -21.16 -2.13
C ASP A 605 20.17 -20.38 -3.44
N TYR A 606 20.41 -21.02 -4.56
CA TYR A 606 20.32 -20.41 -5.88
C TYR A 606 18.88 -20.00 -6.23
N LEU A 607 17.89 -20.80 -5.91
CA LEU A 607 16.48 -20.53 -6.27
C LEU A 607 15.77 -19.64 -5.27
N TRP A 608 15.97 -19.87 -3.96
CA TRP A 608 15.23 -19.25 -2.88
C TRP A 608 15.99 -18.12 -2.20
N THR A 609 17.20 -18.41 -1.70
CA THR A 609 17.93 -17.47 -0.85
C THR A 609 18.34 -16.20 -1.61
N ILE A 610 18.63 -16.28 -2.90
CA ILE A 610 18.94 -15.11 -3.74
C ILE A 610 17.74 -14.17 -3.79
N GLU A 611 16.54 -14.67 -4.08
CA GLU A 611 15.32 -13.87 -4.16
C GLU A 611 14.94 -13.24 -2.81
N ILE A 612 15.13 -13.98 -1.70
CA ILE A 612 14.88 -13.45 -0.36
C ILE A 612 15.90 -12.37 0.03
N ASN A 613 17.12 -12.40 -0.49
CA ASN A 613 18.12 -11.36 -0.26
C ASN A 613 17.77 -10.03 -0.90
N ASP A 614 17.00 -10.05 -2.00
CA ASP A 614 16.56 -8.86 -2.72
C ASP A 614 15.35 -8.16 -2.07
N LEU A 615 14.73 -8.78 -1.06
CA LEU A 615 13.63 -8.18 -0.33
C LEU A 615 14.08 -6.93 0.44
N SER A 616 13.30 -5.88 0.30
CA SER A 616 13.48 -4.56 0.91
C SER A 616 12.40 -4.26 1.95
N GLU A 617 12.52 -3.17 2.66
CA GLU A 617 11.51 -2.69 3.61
C GLU A 617 10.16 -2.36 2.94
N LYS A 618 10.15 -2.15 1.61
CA LYS A 618 8.92 -1.92 0.84
C LYS A 618 8.15 -3.20 0.53
N ASP A 619 8.78 -4.36 0.66
CA ASP A 619 8.11 -5.63 0.44
C ASP A 619 7.18 -5.95 1.60
N ARG A 620 5.95 -6.36 1.30
CA ARG A 620 4.87 -6.54 2.29
C ARG A 620 5.20 -7.53 3.38
N ILE A 621 5.88 -8.62 3.04
CA ILE A 621 6.29 -9.61 4.03
C ILE A 621 7.29 -9.02 5.03
N VAL A 622 8.17 -8.12 4.57
CA VAL A 622 9.12 -7.42 5.42
C VAL A 622 8.38 -6.40 6.30
N SER A 623 7.48 -5.61 5.69
CA SER A 623 6.63 -4.66 6.43
C SER A 623 5.76 -5.37 7.47
N LEU A 624 5.22 -6.55 7.15
CA LEU A 624 4.48 -7.38 8.10
C LEU A 624 5.36 -7.85 9.27
N ALA A 625 6.61 -8.24 9.00
CA ALA A 625 7.55 -8.62 10.06
C ALA A 625 7.87 -7.45 10.99
N TYR A 626 8.02 -6.23 10.46
CA TYR A 626 8.16 -5.00 11.26
C TYR A 626 6.95 -4.76 12.15
N PHE A 627 5.75 -4.84 11.56
CA PHE A 627 4.50 -4.66 12.29
C PHE A 627 4.35 -5.62 13.46
N ILE A 628 4.72 -6.89 13.27
CA ILE A 628 4.67 -7.91 14.33
C ILE A 628 5.75 -7.65 15.38
N GLU A 629 6.97 -7.24 14.99
CA GLU A 629 8.06 -6.91 15.93
C GLU A 629 7.68 -5.81 16.92
N GLU A 630 6.86 -4.83 16.51
CA GLU A 630 6.37 -3.75 17.38
C GLU A 630 5.46 -4.23 18.52
N GLY A 631 4.99 -5.48 18.48
CA GLY A 631 4.31 -6.17 19.58
C GLY A 631 2.84 -5.76 19.82
N ASN A 632 2.04 -6.68 20.37
CA ASN A 632 0.68 -6.50 20.90
C ASN A 632 -0.44 -6.15 19.90
N LYS A 633 -0.21 -6.28 18.58
CA LYS A 633 -1.19 -5.91 17.55
C LYS A 633 -1.85 -7.12 16.86
N PHE A 634 -1.63 -8.33 17.35
CA PHE A 634 -2.14 -9.55 16.71
C PHE A 634 -2.97 -10.43 17.64
N GLU A 635 -3.68 -9.80 18.57
CA GLU A 635 -4.72 -10.47 19.33
C GLU A 635 -5.75 -11.08 18.38
N GLY A 636 -6.05 -12.37 18.56
CA GLY A 636 -6.97 -13.11 17.69
C GLY A 636 -6.32 -13.84 16.51
N LEU A 637 -4.99 -13.78 16.35
CA LEU A 637 -4.28 -14.61 15.38
C LEU A 637 -4.49 -16.10 15.72
N SER A 638 -5.06 -16.88 14.76
CA SER A 638 -5.27 -18.29 14.95
C SER A 638 -3.95 -19.05 15.06
N GLU A 639 -3.93 -20.13 15.87
CA GLU A 639 -2.73 -20.94 16.06
C GLU A 639 -2.17 -21.51 14.76
N ASN A 640 -3.07 -21.92 13.85
CA ASN A 640 -2.67 -22.46 12.54
C ASN A 640 -2.01 -21.40 11.67
N ARG A 641 -2.58 -20.21 11.58
CA ARG A 641 -2.00 -19.10 10.80
C ARG A 641 -0.69 -18.60 11.40
N ALA A 642 -0.61 -18.54 12.73
CA ALA A 642 0.64 -18.28 13.44
C ALA A 642 1.72 -19.30 13.08
N PHE A 643 1.37 -20.58 13.05
CA PHE A 643 2.29 -21.65 12.70
C PHE A 643 2.78 -21.57 11.25
N LEU A 644 1.88 -21.34 10.31
CA LEU A 644 2.23 -21.16 8.90
C LEU A 644 3.15 -19.95 8.69
N LEU A 645 2.89 -18.85 9.39
CA LEU A 645 3.74 -17.66 9.32
C LEU A 645 5.14 -17.92 9.90
N LEU A 646 5.23 -18.65 11.02
CA LEU A 646 6.51 -19.05 11.60
C LEU A 646 7.32 -19.95 10.66
N ILE A 647 6.67 -20.84 9.93
CA ILE A 647 7.32 -21.68 8.92
C ILE A 647 7.88 -20.82 7.78
N LEU A 648 7.09 -19.89 7.24
CA LEU A 648 7.56 -18.97 6.20
C LEU A 648 8.76 -18.17 6.68
N PHE A 649 8.66 -17.52 7.85
CA PHE A 649 9.77 -16.75 8.42
C PHE A 649 11.01 -17.60 8.66
N SER A 650 10.85 -18.85 9.08
CA SER A 650 11.96 -19.78 9.26
C SER A 650 12.73 -20.02 7.96
N TRP A 651 12.04 -20.25 6.85
CA TRP A 651 12.68 -20.38 5.54
C TRP A 651 13.38 -19.10 5.09
N MET A 652 12.84 -17.93 5.42
CA MET A 652 13.45 -16.64 5.10
C MET A 652 14.71 -16.34 5.94
N LEU A 653 14.96 -17.06 7.03
CA LEU A 653 16.20 -16.94 7.82
C LEU A 653 17.44 -17.40 7.05
N SER A 654 17.30 -18.07 5.90
CA SER A 654 18.42 -18.39 5.00
C SER A 654 19.09 -17.14 4.42
N SER A 655 18.38 -15.99 4.39
CA SER A 655 18.88 -14.74 3.83
C SER A 655 20.26 -14.33 4.40
N SER A 656 21.14 -13.81 3.56
CA SER A 656 22.39 -13.18 3.98
C SER A 656 22.19 -11.76 4.55
N ASN A 657 21.03 -11.12 4.29
CA ASN A 657 20.67 -9.81 4.80
C ASN A 657 20.46 -9.86 6.33
N ARG A 658 21.43 -9.31 7.07
CA ARG A 658 21.39 -9.32 8.55
C ARG A 658 20.17 -8.60 9.11
N THR A 659 19.81 -7.45 8.54
CA THR A 659 18.68 -6.65 9.03
C THR A 659 17.39 -7.44 8.90
N LEU A 660 17.16 -8.06 7.74
CA LEU A 660 15.98 -8.92 7.51
C LEU A 660 15.93 -10.08 8.51
N ARG A 661 17.03 -10.82 8.69
CA ARG A 661 17.08 -11.94 9.64
C ARG A 661 16.79 -11.53 11.08
N ASP A 662 17.36 -10.41 11.52
CA ASP A 662 17.18 -9.92 12.89
C ASP A 662 15.71 -9.50 13.11
N ARG A 663 15.07 -8.87 12.13
CA ARG A 663 13.64 -8.53 12.13
C ARG A 663 12.75 -9.78 12.19
N LEU A 664 12.98 -10.72 11.27
CA LEU A 664 12.24 -11.99 11.26
C LEU A 664 12.38 -12.73 12.60
N SER A 665 13.61 -12.82 13.14
CA SER A 665 13.84 -13.49 14.42
C SER A 665 13.04 -12.83 15.57
N LYS A 666 12.98 -11.50 15.62
CA LYS A 666 12.20 -10.78 16.63
C LYS A 666 10.70 -10.97 16.44
N ALA A 667 10.21 -10.89 15.18
CA ALA A 667 8.81 -11.15 14.87
C ALA A 667 8.40 -12.59 15.26
N MET A 668 9.24 -13.58 15.00
CA MET A 668 9.01 -14.96 15.42
C MET A 668 8.93 -15.09 16.94
N VAL A 669 9.80 -14.40 17.69
CA VAL A 669 9.75 -14.37 19.16
C VAL A 669 8.43 -13.78 19.64
N GLU A 670 7.98 -12.67 19.03
CA GLU A 670 6.71 -12.03 19.40
C GLU A 670 5.51 -12.94 19.17
N ILE A 671 5.48 -13.72 18.09
CA ILE A 671 4.43 -14.72 17.84
C ILE A 671 4.50 -15.85 18.87
N MET A 672 5.68 -16.44 19.06
CA MET A 672 5.84 -17.63 19.93
C MET A 672 5.68 -17.33 21.43
N LYS A 673 5.90 -16.10 21.89
CA LYS A 673 5.67 -15.75 23.29
C LYS A 673 4.21 -15.91 23.74
N SER A 674 3.26 -15.76 22.82
CA SER A 674 1.81 -15.94 23.05
C SER A 674 1.27 -17.26 22.53
N HIS A 675 1.94 -17.89 21.58
CA HIS A 675 1.61 -19.21 21.01
C HIS A 675 2.72 -20.21 21.33
N PHE A 676 3.03 -20.36 22.61
CA PHE A 676 4.23 -21.06 23.07
C PHE A 676 4.30 -22.54 22.65
N GLY A 677 3.17 -23.21 22.54
CA GLY A 677 3.09 -24.60 22.04
C GLY A 677 3.66 -24.79 20.62
N LEU A 678 3.72 -23.73 19.84
CA LEU A 678 4.30 -23.77 18.48
C LEU A 678 5.82 -23.91 18.46
N CYS A 679 6.53 -23.61 19.56
CA CYS A 679 7.99 -23.75 19.65
C CYS A 679 8.46 -25.17 19.32
N LYS A 680 7.86 -26.18 19.97
CA LYS A 680 8.17 -27.59 19.73
C LYS A 680 7.80 -28.00 18.30
N ARG A 681 6.59 -27.68 17.87
CA ARG A 681 6.10 -28.01 16.52
C ARG A 681 7.00 -27.44 15.42
N LEU A 682 7.52 -26.22 15.59
CA LEU A 682 8.42 -25.60 14.65
C LEU A 682 9.75 -26.35 14.56
N LEU A 683 10.34 -26.69 15.72
CA LEU A 683 11.57 -27.48 15.78
C LEU A 683 11.40 -28.87 15.13
N GLU A 684 10.26 -29.54 15.33
CA GLU A 684 9.94 -30.83 14.73
C GLU A 684 9.93 -30.77 13.19
N ILE A 685 9.38 -29.70 12.59
CA ILE A 685 9.37 -29.55 11.13
C ILE A 685 10.78 -29.33 10.58
N PHE A 686 11.58 -28.52 11.26
CA PHE A 686 12.89 -28.13 10.75
C PHE A 686 14.04 -29.04 11.17
N LYS A 687 13.84 -30.04 12.02
CA LYS A 687 14.91 -30.93 12.47
C LYS A 687 15.65 -31.71 11.37
N SER A 688 14.95 -32.00 10.29
CA SER A 688 15.49 -32.76 9.14
C SER A 688 15.90 -31.86 7.95
N VAL A 689 15.78 -30.54 8.08
CA VAL A 689 16.16 -29.60 7.04
C VAL A 689 17.68 -29.57 6.94
N ASN A 690 18.21 -29.78 5.74
CA ASN A 690 19.65 -29.78 5.45
C ASN A 690 20.24 -28.37 5.39
N ASP A 691 19.85 -27.50 6.33
CA ASP A 691 20.37 -26.15 6.49
C ASP A 691 20.68 -25.87 7.96
N PRO A 692 21.91 -26.13 8.39
CA PRO A 692 22.31 -25.95 9.80
C PRO A 692 22.08 -24.52 10.31
N TYR A 693 22.20 -23.53 9.42
CA TYR A 693 22.05 -22.13 9.81
C TYR A 693 20.61 -21.76 10.14
N ILE A 694 19.64 -22.21 9.33
CA ILE A 694 18.22 -22.03 9.63
C ILE A 694 17.88 -22.70 10.97
N VAL A 695 18.27 -23.96 11.14
CA VAL A 695 17.99 -24.73 12.38
C VAL A 695 18.56 -24.03 13.60
N GLN A 696 19.83 -23.59 13.53
CA GLN A 696 20.48 -22.84 14.60
C GLN A 696 19.72 -21.58 14.97
N ARG A 697 19.27 -20.80 13.97
CA ARG A 697 18.52 -19.58 14.19
C ARG A 697 17.14 -19.82 14.82
N ILE A 698 16.45 -20.89 14.45
CA ILE A 698 15.19 -21.28 15.06
C ILE A 698 15.40 -21.60 16.55
N TYR A 699 16.45 -22.33 16.95
CA TYR A 699 16.76 -22.56 18.36
C TYR A 699 16.99 -21.23 19.10
N GLY A 700 17.67 -20.27 18.50
CA GLY A 700 17.85 -18.94 19.05
C GLY A 700 16.54 -18.18 19.25
N THR A 701 15.61 -18.26 18.28
CA THR A 701 14.28 -17.63 18.41
C THR A 701 13.41 -18.32 19.45
N VAL A 702 13.45 -19.65 19.53
CA VAL A 702 12.76 -20.42 20.57
C VAL A 702 13.29 -20.05 21.96
N PHE A 703 14.61 -19.90 22.14
CA PHE A 703 15.17 -19.40 23.39
C PHE A 703 14.65 -17.99 23.73
N GLY A 704 14.59 -17.09 22.74
CA GLY A 704 13.98 -15.77 22.91
C GLY A 704 12.53 -15.85 23.39
N ALA A 705 11.74 -16.74 22.80
CA ALA A 705 10.35 -16.97 23.19
C ALA A 705 10.24 -17.54 24.62
N VAL A 706 11.12 -18.47 25.00
CA VAL A 706 11.22 -19.01 26.37
C VAL A 706 11.43 -17.90 27.38
N VAL A 707 12.30 -16.93 27.08
CA VAL A 707 12.58 -15.81 27.98
C VAL A 707 11.45 -14.80 28.06
N LYS A 708 10.77 -14.55 26.94
CA LYS A 708 9.74 -13.50 26.80
C LYS A 708 8.30 -14.01 26.93
N ARG A 709 8.05 -15.29 27.13
CA ARG A 709 6.69 -15.85 27.18
C ARG A 709 5.81 -15.10 28.19
N ILE A 710 4.54 -14.94 27.81
CA ILE A 710 3.58 -14.10 28.55
C ILE A 710 2.84 -14.86 29.68
N ALA A 711 2.95 -16.18 29.72
CA ALA A 711 2.31 -17.04 30.73
C ALA A 711 3.25 -18.20 31.12
N ASP A 712 2.84 -18.99 32.10
CA ASP A 712 3.65 -20.10 32.63
C ASP A 712 3.91 -21.18 31.54
N TYR A 713 2.87 -21.60 30.79
CA TYR A 713 2.94 -22.65 29.76
C TYR A 713 3.69 -23.91 30.22
N ARG A 714 3.51 -24.31 31.52
CA ARG A 714 4.31 -25.38 32.12
C ARG A 714 4.26 -26.69 31.35
N THR A 715 3.11 -27.09 30.85
CA THR A 715 2.93 -28.34 30.13
C THR A 715 3.72 -28.30 28.81
N GLU A 716 3.51 -27.26 27.99
CA GLU A 716 4.17 -27.07 26.70
C GLU A 716 5.68 -26.90 26.88
N PHE A 717 6.10 -26.22 27.96
CA PHE A 717 7.52 -26.05 28.27
C PHE A 717 8.18 -27.37 28.72
N THR A 718 7.49 -28.19 29.48
CA THR A 718 7.97 -29.54 29.86
C THR A 718 8.14 -30.42 28.60
N GLU A 719 7.19 -30.40 27.72
CA GLU A 719 7.25 -31.14 26.43
C GLU A 719 8.39 -30.63 25.51
N LEU A 720 8.56 -29.33 25.41
CA LEU A 720 9.62 -28.70 24.62
C LEU A 720 11.00 -29.13 25.14
N VAL A 721 11.23 -29.04 26.44
CA VAL A 721 12.50 -29.38 27.08
C VAL A 721 12.80 -30.88 26.93
N GLY A 722 11.82 -31.73 27.19
CA GLY A 722 11.96 -33.19 27.00
C GLY A 722 12.33 -33.55 25.55
N TRP A 723 11.68 -32.91 24.60
CA TRP A 723 11.98 -33.11 23.18
C TRP A 723 13.39 -32.63 22.80
N ILE A 724 13.79 -31.41 23.25
CA ILE A 724 15.13 -30.86 23.00
C ILE A 724 16.23 -31.75 23.61
N TYR A 725 16.00 -32.22 24.86
CA TYR A 725 16.96 -33.11 25.51
C TYR A 725 17.19 -34.37 24.71
N ASN A 726 16.11 -35.04 24.32
CA ASN A 726 16.17 -36.29 23.52
C ASN A 726 16.82 -36.04 22.15
N GLU A 727 16.50 -34.95 21.48
CA GLU A 727 17.00 -34.70 20.11
C GLU A 727 18.45 -34.27 20.06
N ILE A 728 18.95 -33.53 21.09
CA ILE A 728 20.28 -32.91 21.05
C ILE A 728 21.27 -33.57 22.01
N PHE A 729 20.85 -34.02 23.19
CA PHE A 729 21.77 -34.47 24.25
C PHE A 729 21.69 -35.98 24.50
N ASP A 730 20.55 -36.61 24.36
CA ASP A 730 20.38 -38.07 24.52
C ASP A 730 20.62 -38.82 23.19
N GLN A 731 21.76 -38.51 22.57
CA GLN A 731 22.17 -39.11 21.30
C GLN A 731 23.54 -39.81 21.45
N THR A 732 23.80 -40.78 20.60
CA THR A 732 25.08 -41.50 20.57
C THR A 732 26.27 -40.66 20.05
N TYR A 733 25.97 -39.51 19.48
CA TYR A 733 26.96 -38.56 18.95
C TYR A 733 26.69 -37.14 19.48
N VAL A 734 27.72 -36.31 19.49
CA VAL A 734 27.59 -34.90 19.88
C VAL A 734 27.10 -34.10 18.67
N TYR A 735 25.99 -33.39 18.83
CA TYR A 735 25.50 -32.52 17.77
C TYR A 735 26.57 -31.48 17.37
N PRO A 736 26.90 -31.34 16.11
CA PRO A 736 28.13 -30.61 15.69
C PRO A 736 28.06 -29.10 15.90
N ASP A 737 26.87 -28.47 15.87
CA ASP A 737 26.71 -27.02 16.01
C ASP A 737 26.75 -26.59 17.48
N ILE A 738 27.81 -25.82 17.82
CA ILE A 738 28.03 -25.37 19.21
C ILE A 738 27.03 -24.33 19.68
N LEU A 739 26.61 -23.40 18.78
CA LEU A 739 25.63 -22.35 19.14
C LEU A 739 24.23 -22.94 19.34
N LEU A 740 23.85 -23.87 18.48
CA LEU A 740 22.59 -24.59 18.63
C LEU A 740 22.55 -25.35 19.96
N ARG A 741 23.62 -26.08 20.30
CA ARG A 741 23.72 -26.77 21.60
C ARG A 741 23.66 -25.81 22.78
N ASP A 742 24.25 -24.64 22.66
CA ASP A 742 24.21 -23.63 23.71
C ASP A 742 22.79 -23.08 23.90
N TYR A 743 22.05 -22.75 22.82
CA TYR A 743 20.64 -22.39 22.92
C TYR A 743 19.79 -23.53 23.52
N ALA A 744 19.99 -24.76 23.08
CA ALA A 744 19.31 -25.94 23.64
C ALA A 744 19.57 -26.08 25.13
N ARG A 745 20.83 -25.95 25.57
CA ARG A 745 21.23 -25.96 26.99
C ARG A 745 20.54 -24.84 27.76
N LEU A 746 20.60 -23.61 27.29
CA LEU A 746 19.97 -22.45 27.92
C LEU A 746 18.45 -22.59 28.10
N ILE A 747 17.76 -23.21 27.13
CA ILE A 747 16.33 -23.52 27.24
C ILE A 747 16.08 -24.51 28.38
N ILE A 748 16.89 -25.58 28.46
CA ILE A 748 16.78 -26.58 29.53
C ILE A 748 17.14 -26.00 30.92
N GLU A 749 18.23 -25.24 31.02
CA GLU A 749 18.64 -24.57 32.27
C GLU A 749 17.57 -23.59 32.76
N ARG A 750 16.93 -22.86 31.86
CA ARG A 750 15.82 -21.95 32.19
C ARG A 750 14.63 -22.72 32.76
N PHE A 751 14.29 -23.87 32.22
CA PHE A 751 13.24 -24.73 32.74
C PHE A 751 13.60 -25.23 34.17
N LEU A 752 14.81 -25.78 34.34
CA LEU A 752 15.26 -26.29 35.66
C LEU A 752 15.37 -25.20 36.71
N TRP A 753 15.64 -23.95 36.31
CA TRP A 753 15.64 -22.83 37.23
C TRP A 753 14.23 -22.45 37.68
N GLU A 754 13.25 -22.55 36.85
CA GLU A 754 11.87 -22.23 37.19
C GLU A 754 11.12 -23.38 37.88
N TYR A 755 11.46 -24.61 37.54
CA TYR A 755 10.86 -25.83 38.07
C TYR A 755 11.95 -26.76 38.64
N PRO A 756 12.57 -26.40 39.79
CA PRO A 756 13.65 -27.16 40.39
C PRO A 756 13.24 -28.56 40.87
#